data_29fc22c3700001f83a208ebd0b7ad33f
#
_entry.id   29fc22c3700001f83a208ebd0b7ad33f
#
_cell.length_a   1.000
_cell.length_b   1.000
_cell.length_c   1.000
_cell.angle_alpha   90.00
_cell.angle_beta   90.00
_cell.angle_gamma   90.00
#
_symmetry.space_group_name_H-M   'P 1'
#
loop_
_entity.id
_entity.type
_entity.pdbx_description
1 polymer ?
#
loop_
_entity_poly.entity_id
_entity_poly.type
_entity_poly.pdbx_seq_one_letter_code
_entity_poly.pdbx_strand_id
1 'polypeptide(L)'
;QTKTVSIPPILKTKWTQEGTYDQKVAKYGDNSGSVSDYLTTWLSEWVSQYGVDGFRCDTAKHVEMASWKKLKDKCVSALKTWRENNPTKAGADWDEDFWMTGECWDHNIGSGYDSYFTEGGFDSMINFDTSGSPLPAASSINGKFQHYADSINSNDKFNQLTYISSHDSNLARTSDMAYQGSALMLLPGAVQVFYGDETNRKPVPGMNFDGHGGSGHSLRSDMNWDSIDQDELTHWQKVGTFRKNHVAVGAGQHQQITAYNGSTGYTFARTYDDGNVSDNIIATIGAPNNKDIAVDVSSLWSDGTEVTNAYDGTKAMVTDGTATFNSGEHGTILIEGPTSTINMSLKGASSFYGSEEVTVSLKGADYAMVSINGGEEFKVVDGQKFTIGEDIPVGTTFKVKMTATNSEETASKSFSFKKKDPDAITRVYFDPSLNWGSTIYAYIYNESGSSVVENEKWPGQKMTLDPSTGLYLIEVSEELRDGQVIFTGGSNRYPDASQPGLKINSTDMIFTTGNQWKAYTGQKPSATIPTTPDPSINVTVYYENTNNYATPYIYYWKKSSDSSSVQWPGVAMTKYKDNIWCASLPKDNDMCIFNNNGGSQTGDLSIPGDGYLYSNGKWSSSPYVVPTTATTTTKPTTATTATTATKPTTATTATT
;
A
#
# COMPACT_ATOMS: atom_id res chain seq x y z
N GLN A 1 10.12 19.16 -27.25
CA GLN A 1 8.79 18.72 -27.70
C GLN A 1 7.84 19.90 -27.93
N THR A 2 8.14 21.04 -27.43
CA THR A 2 7.48 22.31 -27.75
C THR A 2 7.99 22.95 -29.07
N LYS A 3 9.03 22.36 -29.68
CA LYS A 3 9.57 22.84 -30.96
C LYS A 3 8.49 22.80 -32.02
N THR A 4 8.35 23.89 -32.76
CA THR A 4 7.44 24.02 -33.89
C THR A 4 7.97 23.29 -35.11
N VAL A 5 7.09 22.53 -35.76
CA VAL A 5 7.37 21.76 -37.00
C VAL A 5 6.29 22.06 -38.03
N SER A 6 6.65 21.97 -39.31
CA SER A 6 5.65 21.99 -40.38
C SER A 6 4.80 20.74 -40.34
N ILE A 7 3.51 20.89 -40.51
CA ILE A 7 2.57 19.75 -40.49
C ILE A 7 2.29 19.24 -41.91
N PRO A 8 2.23 17.91 -42.13
CA PRO A 8 1.77 17.36 -43.37
C PRO A 8 0.31 17.74 -43.67
N PRO A 9 -0.10 17.87 -44.94
CA PRO A 9 -1.48 18.18 -45.30
C PRO A 9 -2.52 17.28 -44.69
N ILE A 10 -2.21 15.99 -44.50
CA ILE A 10 -3.10 15.01 -43.89
C ILE A 10 -3.42 15.35 -42.43
N LEU A 11 -2.46 15.85 -41.66
CA LEU A 11 -2.71 16.29 -40.28
C LEU A 11 -3.52 17.58 -40.23
N LYS A 12 -3.30 18.49 -41.17
CA LYS A 12 -4.15 19.68 -41.32
C LYS A 12 -5.60 19.29 -41.55
N THR A 13 -5.84 18.35 -42.46
CA THR A 13 -7.18 17.84 -42.74
C THR A 13 -7.79 17.22 -41.50
N LYS A 14 -7.05 16.37 -40.79
CA LYS A 14 -7.53 15.72 -39.57
C LYS A 14 -7.87 16.72 -38.48
N TRP A 15 -6.99 17.66 -38.18
CA TRP A 15 -7.25 18.68 -37.15
C TRP A 15 -8.42 19.61 -37.51
N THR A 16 -8.66 19.82 -38.82
CA THR A 16 -9.84 20.55 -39.30
C THR A 16 -11.12 19.73 -39.02
N GLN A 17 -11.09 18.41 -39.29
CA GLN A 17 -12.20 17.50 -38.97
C GLN A 17 -12.47 17.40 -37.48
N GLU A 18 -11.43 17.41 -36.66
CA GLU A 18 -11.50 17.40 -35.18
C GLU A 18 -11.91 18.77 -34.59
N GLY A 19 -12.02 19.82 -35.41
CA GLY A 19 -12.33 21.18 -34.93
C GLY A 19 -11.20 21.84 -34.11
N THR A 20 -9.96 21.31 -34.19
CA THR A 20 -8.83 21.78 -33.40
C THR A 20 -7.82 22.61 -34.21
N TYR A 21 -7.96 22.68 -35.54
CA TYR A 21 -6.98 23.33 -36.40
C TYR A 21 -6.78 24.83 -36.09
N ASP A 22 -7.86 25.57 -35.91
CA ASP A 22 -7.80 27.02 -35.66
C ASP A 22 -7.10 27.34 -34.34
N GLN A 23 -7.29 26.51 -33.30
CA GLN A 23 -6.58 26.67 -32.04
C GLN A 23 -5.07 26.45 -32.21
N LYS A 24 -4.68 25.49 -33.05
CA LYS A 24 -3.27 25.22 -33.34
C LYS A 24 -2.65 26.33 -34.20
N VAL A 25 -3.37 26.85 -35.16
CA VAL A 25 -2.93 28.02 -35.93
C VAL A 25 -2.73 29.22 -35.05
N ALA A 26 -3.65 29.48 -34.12
CA ALA A 26 -3.51 30.61 -33.18
C ALA A 26 -2.26 30.46 -32.27
N LYS A 27 -1.90 29.24 -31.94
CA LYS A 27 -0.75 28.97 -31.06
C LYS A 27 0.59 28.86 -31.78
N TYR A 28 0.64 28.29 -32.97
CA TYR A 28 1.89 27.90 -33.64
C TYR A 28 2.08 28.53 -35.03
N GLY A 29 1.07 29.21 -35.57
CA GLY A 29 1.02 29.70 -36.94
C GLY A 29 0.42 28.72 -37.94
N ASP A 30 0.05 29.18 -39.13
CA ASP A 30 -0.54 28.32 -40.18
C ASP A 30 0.43 27.23 -40.63
N ASN A 31 -0.12 26.02 -40.81
CA ASN A 31 0.62 24.80 -41.16
C ASN A 31 1.73 24.40 -40.14
N SER A 32 1.66 24.89 -38.92
CA SER A 32 2.62 24.58 -37.87
C SER A 32 1.95 23.91 -36.69
N GLY A 33 2.71 23.10 -35.95
CA GLY A 33 2.30 22.45 -34.73
C GLY A 33 3.50 22.06 -33.88
N SER A 34 3.29 21.68 -32.63
CA SER A 34 4.38 21.13 -31.84
C SER A 34 4.70 19.70 -32.27
N VAL A 35 5.94 19.27 -32.03
CA VAL A 35 6.33 17.86 -32.24
C VAL A 35 5.42 16.92 -31.45
N SER A 36 5.05 17.30 -30.22
CA SER A 36 4.12 16.51 -29.39
C SER A 36 2.75 16.40 -30.05
N ASP A 37 2.17 17.49 -30.60
CA ASP A 37 0.89 17.45 -31.31
C ASP A 37 0.94 16.55 -32.54
N TYR A 38 2.03 16.64 -33.28
CA TYR A 38 2.25 15.80 -34.48
C TYR A 38 2.28 14.32 -34.10
N LEU A 39 3.17 13.93 -33.19
CA LEU A 39 3.38 12.54 -32.82
C LEU A 39 2.16 11.93 -32.14
N THR A 40 1.54 12.64 -31.20
CA THR A 40 0.34 12.10 -30.52
C THR A 40 -0.83 11.92 -31.49
N THR A 41 -0.99 12.77 -32.50
CA THR A 41 -2.02 12.58 -33.50
C THR A 41 -1.70 11.40 -34.42
N TRP A 42 -0.46 11.29 -34.87
CA TRP A 42 -0.03 10.19 -35.72
C TRP A 42 -0.14 8.84 -35.02
N LEU A 43 0.35 8.74 -33.79
CA LEU A 43 0.29 7.46 -33.05
C LEU A 43 -1.14 7.06 -32.68
N SER A 44 -1.99 8.00 -32.27
CA SER A 44 -3.39 7.69 -32.00
C SER A 44 -4.19 7.27 -33.25
N GLU A 45 -3.70 7.58 -34.43
CA GLU A 45 -4.33 7.15 -35.67
C GLU A 45 -4.25 5.63 -35.88
N TRP A 46 -3.17 4.98 -35.44
CA TRP A 46 -3.07 3.52 -35.44
C TRP A 46 -4.17 2.89 -34.61
N VAL A 47 -4.48 3.49 -33.46
CA VAL A 47 -5.57 3.05 -32.58
C VAL A 47 -6.92 3.26 -33.27
N SER A 48 -7.17 4.44 -33.85
CA SER A 48 -8.41 4.79 -34.53
C SER A 48 -8.71 3.91 -35.73
N GLN A 49 -7.67 3.51 -36.49
CA GLN A 49 -7.87 2.72 -37.72
C GLN A 49 -7.88 1.23 -37.49
N TYR A 50 -7.06 0.75 -36.57
CA TYR A 50 -6.79 -0.69 -36.44
C TYR A 50 -7.20 -1.28 -35.10
N GLY A 51 -7.63 -0.46 -34.12
CA GLY A 51 -8.01 -0.93 -32.79
C GLY A 51 -6.82 -1.46 -31.99
N VAL A 52 -5.65 -0.83 -32.14
CA VAL A 52 -4.46 -1.19 -31.34
C VAL A 52 -4.74 -0.97 -29.87
N ASP A 53 -4.58 -1.98 -29.03
CA ASP A 53 -4.96 -1.96 -27.62
C ASP A 53 -3.92 -1.31 -26.69
N GLY A 54 -2.66 -1.19 -27.14
CA GLY A 54 -1.62 -0.60 -26.29
C GLY A 54 -0.30 -0.33 -27.00
N PHE A 55 0.56 0.41 -26.31
CA PHE A 55 1.91 0.71 -26.75
C PHE A 55 2.96 0.34 -25.70
N ARG A 56 4.06 -0.25 -26.15
CA ARG A 56 5.33 -0.23 -25.45
C ARG A 56 6.06 1.06 -25.83
N CYS A 57 6.30 1.91 -24.88
CA CYS A 57 6.90 3.23 -25.05
C CYS A 57 8.39 3.16 -24.73
N ASP A 58 9.20 3.16 -25.79
CA ASP A 58 10.65 3.18 -25.70
C ASP A 58 11.17 4.49 -25.10
N THR A 59 12.28 4.41 -24.37
CA THR A 59 13.02 5.57 -23.82
C THR A 59 12.12 6.58 -23.11
N ALA A 60 11.16 6.13 -22.29
CA ALA A 60 10.14 6.97 -21.66
C ALA A 60 10.74 8.14 -20.87
N LYS A 61 11.95 7.98 -20.27
CA LYS A 61 12.67 9.03 -19.54
C LYS A 61 13.10 10.25 -20.36
N HIS A 62 13.06 10.15 -21.69
CA HIS A 62 13.47 11.24 -22.60
C HIS A 62 12.28 12.07 -23.14
N VAL A 63 11.07 11.80 -22.65
CA VAL A 63 9.84 12.48 -23.07
C VAL A 63 9.13 13.03 -21.83
N GLU A 64 8.61 14.26 -21.91
CA GLU A 64 7.91 14.90 -20.79
C GLU A 64 6.60 14.15 -20.47
N MET A 65 6.28 14.03 -19.17
CA MET A 65 5.10 13.36 -18.66
C MET A 65 3.80 13.88 -19.31
N ALA A 66 3.67 15.18 -19.49
CA ALA A 66 2.52 15.81 -20.16
C ALA A 66 2.33 15.33 -21.61
N SER A 67 3.41 14.96 -22.32
CA SER A 67 3.31 14.39 -23.67
C SER A 67 2.86 12.94 -23.66
N TRP A 68 3.30 12.15 -22.68
CA TRP A 68 2.81 10.78 -22.46
C TRP A 68 1.34 10.80 -22.09
N LYS A 69 0.95 11.61 -21.11
CA LYS A 69 -0.46 11.73 -20.70
C LYS A 69 -1.36 12.11 -21.86
N LYS A 70 -0.93 13.06 -22.70
CA LYS A 70 -1.66 13.46 -23.89
C LYS A 70 -1.81 12.32 -24.89
N LEU A 71 -0.78 11.49 -25.08
CA LEU A 71 -0.85 10.31 -25.93
C LEU A 71 -1.85 9.29 -25.37
N LYS A 72 -1.75 8.97 -24.07
CA LYS A 72 -2.65 8.07 -23.36
C LYS A 72 -4.11 8.48 -23.56
N ASP A 73 -4.44 9.74 -23.23
CA ASP A 73 -5.82 10.26 -23.31
C ASP A 73 -6.39 10.19 -24.73
N LYS A 74 -5.58 10.49 -25.74
CA LYS A 74 -5.98 10.37 -27.13
C LYS A 74 -6.21 8.91 -27.55
N CYS A 75 -5.34 8.00 -27.13
CA CYS A 75 -5.45 6.59 -27.47
C CYS A 75 -6.64 5.92 -26.77
N VAL A 76 -6.90 6.24 -25.50
CA VAL A 76 -8.10 5.79 -24.78
C VAL A 76 -9.37 6.20 -25.54
N SER A 77 -9.48 7.48 -25.92
CA SER A 77 -10.63 7.97 -26.69
C SER A 77 -10.74 7.31 -28.05
N ALA A 78 -9.61 7.12 -28.75
CA ALA A 78 -9.56 6.51 -30.07
C ALA A 78 -9.98 5.04 -30.04
N LEU A 79 -9.51 4.27 -29.04
CA LEU A 79 -9.85 2.85 -28.86
C LEU A 79 -11.34 2.66 -28.56
N LYS A 80 -11.88 3.50 -27.66
CA LYS A 80 -13.30 3.49 -27.34
C LYS A 80 -14.15 3.71 -28.61
N THR A 81 -13.83 4.76 -29.37
CA THR A 81 -14.53 5.04 -30.63
C THR A 81 -14.36 3.92 -31.66
N TRP A 82 -13.18 3.30 -31.74
CA TRP A 82 -12.97 2.17 -32.63
C TRP A 82 -13.84 0.97 -32.25
N ARG A 83 -13.91 0.63 -30.95
CA ARG A 83 -14.78 -0.47 -30.44
C ARG A 83 -16.24 -0.21 -30.74
N GLU A 84 -16.74 1.01 -30.49
CA GLU A 84 -18.12 1.41 -30.82
C GLU A 84 -18.44 1.26 -32.32
N ASN A 85 -17.50 1.58 -33.20
CA ASN A 85 -17.67 1.49 -34.64
C ASN A 85 -17.41 0.08 -35.22
N ASN A 86 -16.84 -0.84 -34.45
CA ASN A 86 -16.45 -2.18 -34.90
C ASN A 86 -16.93 -3.29 -33.94
N PRO A 87 -18.21 -3.31 -33.53
CA PRO A 87 -18.71 -4.18 -32.45
C PRO A 87 -18.58 -5.69 -32.72
N THR A 88 -18.28 -6.09 -33.94
CA THR A 88 -18.10 -7.50 -34.33
C THR A 88 -16.63 -7.91 -34.47
N LYS A 89 -15.70 -7.02 -34.25
CA LYS A 89 -14.27 -7.33 -34.33
C LYS A 89 -13.79 -7.89 -33.00
N ALA A 90 -12.76 -8.74 -33.06
CA ALA A 90 -12.12 -9.27 -31.86
C ALA A 90 -11.61 -8.11 -30.97
N GLY A 91 -11.87 -8.19 -29.68
CA GLY A 91 -11.48 -7.16 -28.69
C GLY A 91 -12.38 -5.91 -28.66
N ALA A 92 -13.41 -5.84 -29.50
CA ALA A 92 -14.37 -4.74 -29.47
C ALA A 92 -15.32 -4.81 -28.27
N ASP A 93 -15.51 -6.00 -27.72
CA ASP A 93 -16.28 -6.30 -26.51
C ASP A 93 -15.47 -6.19 -25.20
N TRP A 94 -14.20 -5.82 -25.29
CA TRP A 94 -13.37 -5.56 -24.11
C TRP A 94 -13.67 -4.17 -23.54
N ASP A 95 -13.57 -4.00 -22.22
CA ASP A 95 -13.86 -2.76 -21.51
C ASP A 95 -12.60 -2.10 -20.91
N GLU A 96 -11.45 -2.79 -20.97
CA GLU A 96 -10.18 -2.24 -20.50
C GLU A 96 -9.72 -1.04 -21.34
N ASP A 97 -9.17 -0.05 -20.69
CA ASP A 97 -8.59 1.13 -21.33
C ASP A 97 -7.35 0.78 -22.17
N PHE A 98 -7.00 1.69 -23.08
CA PHE A 98 -5.77 1.59 -23.87
C PHE A 98 -4.55 1.45 -22.94
N TRP A 99 -3.77 0.36 -23.08
CA TRP A 99 -2.63 0.05 -22.23
C TRP A 99 -1.36 0.77 -22.66
N MET A 100 -0.60 1.35 -21.72
CA MET A 100 0.76 1.87 -21.96
C MET A 100 1.76 1.28 -20.98
N THR A 101 2.83 0.67 -21.50
CA THR A 101 3.99 0.27 -20.70
C THR A 101 5.22 1.09 -21.10
N GLY A 102 5.94 1.63 -20.11
CA GLY A 102 7.08 2.52 -20.33
C GLY A 102 8.42 1.83 -20.12
N GLU A 103 9.38 2.08 -21.02
CA GLU A 103 10.75 1.69 -20.79
C GLU A 103 11.51 2.89 -20.22
N CYS A 104 11.98 2.73 -18.98
CA CYS A 104 12.94 3.62 -18.36
C CYS A 104 14.16 2.80 -17.97
N TRP A 105 15.26 2.93 -18.71
CA TRP A 105 16.45 2.11 -18.50
C TRP A 105 16.94 2.19 -17.05
N ASP A 106 17.27 1.04 -16.48
CA ASP A 106 17.66 0.83 -15.07
C ASP A 106 16.52 1.03 -14.04
N HIS A 107 15.27 1.20 -14.48
CA HIS A 107 14.15 1.21 -13.54
C HIS A 107 13.96 -0.16 -12.89
N ASN A 108 13.84 -0.16 -11.57
CA ASN A 108 13.55 -1.35 -10.78
C ASN A 108 12.27 -1.14 -9.97
N ILE A 109 11.57 -2.23 -9.68
CA ILE A 109 10.37 -2.20 -8.84
C ILE A 109 10.69 -1.54 -7.48
N GLY A 110 9.82 -0.65 -7.03
CA GLY A 110 9.98 0.09 -5.76
C GLY A 110 10.92 1.28 -5.81
N SER A 111 11.42 1.70 -6.97
CA SER A 111 12.31 2.85 -7.11
C SER A 111 11.62 4.05 -7.81
N GLY A 112 11.09 5.01 -7.04
CA GLY A 112 10.87 6.44 -7.37
C GLY A 112 10.31 6.86 -8.74
N TYR A 113 9.47 6.04 -9.41
CA TYR A 113 8.94 6.33 -10.74
C TYR A 113 7.43 6.62 -10.75
N ASP A 114 6.90 7.04 -9.63
CA ASP A 114 5.47 7.30 -9.42
C ASP A 114 4.88 8.27 -10.44
N SER A 115 5.65 9.28 -10.87
CA SER A 115 5.22 10.28 -11.86
C SER A 115 4.89 9.67 -13.23
N TYR A 116 5.51 8.54 -13.60
CA TYR A 116 5.13 7.86 -14.85
C TYR A 116 3.70 7.35 -14.79
N PHE A 117 3.26 6.85 -13.65
CA PHE A 117 1.88 6.39 -13.44
C PHE A 117 0.93 7.57 -13.22
N THR A 118 1.26 8.47 -12.28
CA THR A 118 0.34 9.52 -11.82
C THR A 118 0.23 10.70 -12.80
N GLU A 119 1.33 11.06 -13.47
CA GLU A 119 1.40 12.19 -14.39
C GLU A 119 1.49 11.76 -15.86
N GLY A 120 2.23 10.68 -16.15
CA GLY A 120 2.46 10.16 -17.50
C GLY A 120 1.31 9.30 -18.03
N GLY A 121 0.49 8.72 -17.16
CA GLY A 121 -0.62 7.86 -17.52
C GLY A 121 -0.21 6.45 -17.97
N PHE A 122 0.96 5.98 -17.55
CA PHE A 122 1.39 4.60 -17.80
C PHE A 122 0.62 3.62 -16.91
N ASP A 123 0.31 2.46 -17.44
CA ASP A 123 -0.33 1.36 -16.71
C ASP A 123 0.70 0.39 -16.14
N SER A 124 1.91 0.35 -16.72
CA SER A 124 3.05 -0.37 -16.17
C SER A 124 4.38 0.25 -16.60
N MET A 125 5.44 -0.08 -15.85
CA MET A 125 6.81 0.22 -16.23
C MET A 125 7.61 -1.07 -16.38
N ILE A 126 8.52 -1.12 -17.36
CA ILE A 126 9.40 -2.27 -17.54
C ILE A 126 10.37 -2.34 -16.36
N ASN A 127 10.42 -3.51 -15.73
CA ASN A 127 11.25 -3.77 -14.56
C ASN A 127 12.59 -4.38 -14.98
N PHE A 128 13.68 -3.65 -14.78
CA PHE A 128 15.04 -4.06 -15.11
C PHE A 128 15.74 -4.88 -14.02
N ASP A 129 15.08 -5.19 -12.91
CA ASP A 129 15.68 -5.90 -11.77
C ASP A 129 16.26 -7.28 -12.14
N THR A 130 15.72 -7.92 -13.17
CA THR A 130 16.23 -9.19 -13.72
C THR A 130 17.10 -9.01 -14.97
N SER A 131 16.89 -7.96 -15.73
CA SER A 131 17.63 -7.47 -16.89
C SER A 131 18.52 -8.51 -17.63
N GLY A 132 17.90 -9.50 -18.29
CA GLY A 132 18.63 -10.54 -19.04
C GLY A 132 19.34 -11.56 -18.17
N SER A 133 18.94 -11.72 -16.92
CA SER A 133 19.47 -12.69 -15.97
C SER A 133 18.41 -13.69 -15.53
N PRO A 134 18.78 -14.93 -15.23
CA PRO A 134 17.88 -15.90 -14.64
C PRO A 134 17.32 -15.43 -13.30
N LEU A 135 16.09 -15.84 -12.99
CA LEU A 135 15.51 -15.68 -11.67
C LEU A 135 16.27 -16.53 -10.63
N PRO A 136 16.26 -16.11 -9.35
CA PRO A 136 16.91 -16.85 -8.28
C PRO A 136 16.40 -18.29 -8.18
N ALA A 137 17.24 -19.20 -7.67
CA ALA A 137 16.81 -20.56 -7.37
C ALA A 137 15.71 -20.60 -6.30
N ALA A 138 14.93 -21.68 -6.24
CA ALA A 138 13.86 -21.90 -5.28
C ALA A 138 14.28 -21.66 -3.82
N SER A 139 15.52 -21.95 -3.48
CA SER A 139 16.10 -21.71 -2.14
C SER A 139 16.20 -20.23 -1.72
N SER A 140 16.09 -19.31 -2.67
CA SER A 140 16.31 -17.85 -2.43
C SER A 140 15.27 -16.94 -3.10
N ILE A 141 14.29 -17.50 -3.83
CA ILE A 141 13.34 -16.71 -4.61
C ILE A 141 12.29 -15.97 -3.75
N ASN A 142 12.04 -16.42 -2.52
CA ASN A 142 11.01 -15.82 -1.66
C ASN A 142 11.17 -14.31 -1.48
N GLY A 143 12.40 -13.84 -1.25
CA GLY A 143 12.66 -12.41 -1.05
C GLY A 143 12.21 -11.56 -2.26
N LYS A 144 12.40 -12.08 -3.47
CA LYS A 144 11.95 -11.42 -4.70
C LYS A 144 10.42 -11.45 -4.83
N PHE A 145 9.78 -12.58 -4.58
CA PHE A 145 8.33 -12.71 -4.65
C PHE A 145 7.63 -11.81 -3.61
N GLN A 146 8.11 -11.82 -2.37
CA GLN A 146 7.59 -10.97 -1.31
C GLN A 146 7.75 -9.49 -1.65
N HIS A 147 8.96 -9.07 -2.04
CA HIS A 147 9.22 -7.69 -2.41
C HIS A 147 8.32 -7.19 -3.54
N TYR A 148 8.10 -8.02 -4.58
CA TYR A 148 7.27 -7.65 -5.71
C TYR A 148 5.79 -7.56 -5.29
N ALA A 149 5.29 -8.53 -4.55
CA ALA A 149 3.93 -8.51 -4.04
C ALA A 149 3.68 -7.30 -3.15
N ASP A 150 4.57 -7.01 -2.20
CA ASP A 150 4.45 -5.86 -1.30
C ASP A 150 4.46 -4.54 -2.07
N SER A 151 5.36 -4.40 -3.06
CA SER A 151 5.46 -3.18 -3.86
C SER A 151 4.21 -2.95 -4.72
N ILE A 152 3.67 -3.98 -5.34
CA ILE A 152 2.48 -3.89 -6.20
C ILE A 152 1.23 -3.66 -5.34
N ASN A 153 1.09 -4.37 -4.22
CA ASN A 153 -0.06 -4.24 -3.33
C ASN A 153 -0.02 -2.96 -2.46
N SER A 154 1.11 -2.24 -2.42
CA SER A 154 1.19 -0.95 -1.74
C SER A 154 0.46 0.17 -2.48
N ASN A 155 0.24 0.03 -3.79
CA ASN A 155 -0.43 1.00 -4.63
C ASN A 155 -1.09 0.32 -5.83
N ASP A 156 -2.40 0.36 -5.89
CA ASP A 156 -3.23 -0.26 -6.93
C ASP A 156 -2.99 0.27 -8.36
N LYS A 157 -2.32 1.42 -8.47
CA LYS A 157 -1.97 2.04 -9.75
C LYS A 157 -0.61 1.62 -10.29
N PHE A 158 0.22 0.99 -9.46
CA PHE A 158 1.58 0.63 -9.83
C PHE A 158 1.65 -0.81 -10.31
N ASN A 159 1.95 -1.00 -11.57
CA ASN A 159 2.17 -2.31 -12.14
C ASN A 159 3.55 -2.35 -12.81
N GLN A 160 4.20 -3.50 -12.73
CA GLN A 160 5.53 -3.72 -13.28
C GLN A 160 5.47 -4.80 -14.35
N LEU A 161 6.20 -4.61 -15.45
CA LEU A 161 6.35 -5.60 -16.50
C LEU A 161 7.73 -6.25 -16.37
N THR A 162 7.77 -7.39 -15.70
CA THR A 162 9.02 -8.12 -15.43
C THR A 162 9.34 -9.11 -16.56
N TYR A 163 10.61 -9.23 -16.90
CA TYR A 163 11.13 -10.13 -17.94
C TYR A 163 12.45 -10.76 -17.49
N ILE A 164 12.82 -11.89 -18.11
CA ILE A 164 14.13 -12.53 -17.91
C ILE A 164 15.05 -12.42 -19.12
N SER A 165 14.50 -12.23 -20.30
CA SER A 165 15.24 -12.01 -21.54
C SER A 165 14.70 -10.80 -22.28
N SER A 166 15.58 -10.08 -22.99
CA SER A 166 15.18 -8.98 -23.86
C SER A 166 16.10 -8.85 -25.08
N HIS A 167 15.63 -8.04 -26.02
CA HIS A 167 16.38 -7.70 -27.24
C HIS A 167 17.57 -6.75 -27.01
N ASP A 168 17.64 -6.11 -25.83
CA ASP A 168 18.66 -5.10 -25.50
C ASP A 168 19.61 -5.51 -24.37
N SER A 169 19.27 -6.54 -23.58
CA SER A 169 20.10 -6.98 -22.47
C SER A 169 20.78 -8.33 -22.75
N ASN A 170 20.07 -9.44 -22.53
CA ASN A 170 20.59 -10.80 -22.74
C ASN A 170 19.43 -11.79 -22.85
N LEU A 171 19.74 -13.05 -23.26
CA LEU A 171 18.85 -14.20 -23.10
C LEU A 171 19.23 -14.93 -21.81
N ALA A 172 18.32 -14.97 -20.85
CA ALA A 172 18.51 -15.69 -19.59
C ALA A 172 18.35 -17.19 -19.83
N ARG A 173 19.44 -17.86 -20.23
CA ARG A 173 19.47 -19.30 -20.51
C ARG A 173 20.18 -20.05 -19.40
N THR A 174 19.50 -21.07 -18.88
CA THR A 174 20.01 -22.00 -17.86
C THR A 174 19.88 -23.44 -18.36
N SER A 175 20.33 -24.39 -17.55
CA SER A 175 20.08 -25.81 -17.80
C SER A 175 18.66 -26.23 -17.45
N ASP A 176 17.91 -25.38 -16.75
CA ASP A 176 16.53 -25.63 -16.28
C ASP A 176 15.66 -24.42 -16.64
N MET A 177 15.21 -24.38 -17.88
CA MET A 177 14.31 -23.34 -18.36
C MET A 177 12.87 -23.59 -17.92
N ALA A 178 12.48 -24.81 -17.58
CA ALA A 178 11.19 -25.12 -16.99
C ALA A 178 11.03 -24.44 -15.63
N TYR A 179 12.05 -24.53 -14.75
CA TYR A 179 12.07 -23.76 -13.52
C TYR A 179 11.99 -22.24 -13.76
N GLN A 180 12.71 -21.71 -14.75
CA GLN A 180 12.62 -20.29 -15.09
C GLN A 180 11.22 -19.90 -15.57
N GLY A 181 10.54 -20.77 -16.31
CA GLY A 181 9.15 -20.61 -16.71
C GLY A 181 8.20 -20.55 -15.51
N SER A 182 8.33 -21.52 -14.60
CA SER A 182 7.57 -21.52 -13.34
C SER A 182 7.82 -20.24 -12.55
N ALA A 183 9.06 -19.86 -12.35
CA ALA A 183 9.44 -18.68 -11.56
C ALA A 183 8.93 -17.38 -12.18
N LEU A 184 9.07 -17.19 -13.51
CA LEU A 184 8.59 -15.99 -14.22
C LEU A 184 7.06 -15.91 -14.23
N MET A 185 6.39 -17.00 -14.65
CA MET A 185 4.93 -17.01 -14.75
C MET A 185 4.24 -16.86 -13.40
N LEU A 186 4.90 -17.20 -12.31
CA LEU A 186 4.38 -17.04 -10.95
C LEU A 186 4.84 -15.76 -10.24
N LEU A 187 5.55 -14.84 -10.92
CA LEU A 187 5.90 -13.54 -10.35
C LEU A 187 4.67 -12.65 -10.14
N PRO A 188 4.63 -11.86 -9.04
CA PRO A 188 3.67 -10.77 -8.90
C PRO A 188 3.87 -9.68 -9.97
N GLY A 189 2.79 -8.97 -10.31
CA GLY A 189 2.76 -7.96 -11.36
C GLY A 189 2.59 -8.57 -12.74
N ALA A 190 2.71 -7.75 -13.78
CA ALA A 190 2.72 -8.21 -15.17
C ALA A 190 4.07 -8.86 -15.52
N VAL A 191 4.05 -9.80 -16.45
CA VAL A 191 5.25 -10.48 -16.94
C VAL A 191 5.31 -10.41 -18.47
N GLN A 192 6.54 -10.32 -19.00
CA GLN A 192 6.82 -10.34 -20.42
C GLN A 192 7.66 -11.58 -20.75
N VAL A 193 7.14 -12.43 -21.62
CA VAL A 193 7.92 -13.51 -22.24
C VAL A 193 8.60 -12.97 -23.48
N PHE A 194 9.93 -13.00 -23.52
CA PHE A 194 10.65 -12.69 -24.75
C PHE A 194 10.62 -13.91 -25.66
N TYR A 195 10.30 -13.70 -26.93
CA TYR A 195 10.08 -14.81 -27.87
C TYR A 195 11.25 -15.80 -27.85
N GLY A 196 10.90 -17.06 -27.68
CA GLY A 196 11.84 -18.18 -27.58
C GLY A 196 12.34 -18.45 -26.17
N ASP A 197 11.86 -17.77 -25.11
CA ASP A 197 12.10 -18.19 -23.74
C ASP A 197 11.39 -19.53 -23.48
N GLU A 198 10.17 -19.63 -23.95
CA GLU A 198 9.26 -20.78 -23.87
C GLU A 198 9.71 -21.99 -24.73
N THR A 199 10.65 -21.79 -25.62
CA THR A 199 11.16 -22.84 -26.52
C THR A 199 12.67 -23.05 -26.37
N ASN A 200 13.26 -22.45 -25.36
CA ASN A 200 14.71 -22.50 -25.07
C ASN A 200 15.58 -22.06 -26.26
N ARG A 201 15.11 -21.08 -27.06
CA ARG A 201 15.84 -20.52 -28.21
C ARG A 201 17.21 -20.00 -27.75
N LYS A 202 18.26 -20.47 -28.41
CA LYS A 202 19.64 -20.07 -28.09
C LYS A 202 20.05 -18.82 -28.87
N PRO A 203 20.91 -17.97 -28.31
CA PRO A 203 21.50 -16.88 -29.08
C PRO A 203 22.36 -17.46 -30.20
N VAL A 204 22.38 -16.80 -31.37
CA VAL A 204 23.19 -17.20 -32.51
C VAL A 204 24.49 -16.41 -32.50
N PRO A 205 25.63 -17.03 -32.16
CA PRO A 205 26.93 -16.33 -32.11
C PRO A 205 27.33 -15.76 -33.48
N GLY A 206 27.95 -14.58 -33.45
CA GLY A 206 28.52 -13.96 -34.65
C GLY A 206 27.53 -13.27 -35.59
N MET A 207 26.25 -13.21 -35.27
CA MET A 207 25.30 -12.40 -36.04
C MET A 207 25.64 -10.91 -35.91
N ASN A 208 25.88 -10.29 -37.07
CA ASN A 208 26.20 -8.87 -37.17
C ASN A 208 25.59 -8.33 -38.47
N PHE A 209 24.45 -7.63 -38.37
CA PHE A 209 23.71 -7.13 -39.54
C PHE A 209 24.18 -5.77 -40.04
N ASP A 210 24.87 -4.98 -39.23
CA ASP A 210 25.19 -3.58 -39.51
C ASP A 210 26.70 -3.27 -39.44
N GLY A 211 27.53 -4.27 -39.25
CA GLY A 211 28.99 -4.10 -39.16
C GLY A 211 29.49 -3.54 -37.83
N HIS A 212 28.61 -3.26 -36.86
CA HIS A 212 28.98 -2.67 -35.58
C HIS A 212 29.33 -3.69 -34.47
N GLY A 213 29.34 -4.96 -34.79
CA GLY A 213 29.80 -6.04 -33.90
C GLY A 213 29.25 -5.95 -32.49
N GLY A 214 28.10 -6.51 -32.25
CA GLY A 214 27.47 -6.49 -30.92
C GLY A 214 26.72 -7.77 -30.62
N SER A 215 26.61 -8.10 -29.34
CA SER A 215 25.79 -9.22 -28.87
C SER A 215 24.29 -9.03 -29.17
N GLY A 216 23.84 -7.80 -29.39
CA GLY A 216 22.44 -7.45 -29.61
C GLY A 216 21.79 -8.14 -30.80
N HIS A 217 22.52 -8.40 -31.89
CA HIS A 217 21.98 -9.11 -33.06
C HIS A 217 21.75 -10.60 -32.78
N SER A 218 22.62 -11.23 -32.00
CA SER A 218 22.46 -12.63 -31.60
C SER A 218 21.22 -12.85 -30.72
N LEU A 219 20.78 -11.81 -30.01
CA LEU A 219 19.55 -11.84 -29.18
C LEU A 219 18.29 -11.77 -30.04
N ARG A 220 18.38 -11.20 -31.25
CA ARG A 220 17.28 -10.97 -32.20
C ARG A 220 17.25 -11.98 -33.34
N SER A 221 17.89 -13.16 -33.15
CA SER A 221 17.83 -14.24 -34.13
C SER A 221 16.42 -14.72 -34.39
N ASP A 222 16.20 -15.37 -35.52
CA ASP A 222 14.94 -16.00 -35.85
C ASP A 222 14.48 -16.98 -34.76
N MET A 223 13.17 -17.21 -34.69
CA MET A 223 12.59 -18.22 -33.82
C MET A 223 13.05 -19.61 -34.25
N ASN A 224 13.30 -20.49 -33.29
CA ASN A 224 13.77 -21.86 -33.51
C ASN A 224 12.64 -22.83 -33.92
N TRP A 225 11.86 -22.47 -34.96
CA TRP A 225 10.67 -23.22 -35.37
C TRP A 225 10.95 -24.69 -35.65
N ASP A 226 12.09 -25.01 -36.22
CA ASP A 226 12.50 -26.39 -36.62
C ASP A 226 13.10 -27.20 -35.46
N SER A 227 13.31 -26.56 -34.27
CA SER A 227 13.94 -27.18 -33.12
C SER A 227 13.36 -26.71 -31.80
N ILE A 228 12.03 -26.59 -31.78
CA ILE A 228 11.30 -26.25 -30.54
C ILE A 228 11.46 -27.39 -29.54
N ASP A 229 11.86 -27.05 -28.33
CA ASP A 229 11.74 -27.94 -27.19
C ASP A 229 10.28 -28.04 -26.77
N GLN A 230 9.63 -29.15 -27.14
CA GLN A 230 8.19 -29.32 -26.92
C GLN A 230 7.83 -29.55 -25.46
N ASP A 231 8.75 -30.11 -24.69
CA ASP A 231 8.57 -30.32 -23.26
C ASP A 231 8.60 -29.00 -22.51
N GLU A 232 9.60 -28.19 -22.77
CA GLU A 232 9.70 -26.82 -22.27
C GLU A 232 8.47 -25.98 -22.66
N LEU A 233 8.09 -25.98 -23.92
CA LEU A 233 6.93 -25.23 -24.41
C LEU A 233 5.64 -25.65 -23.69
N THR A 234 5.43 -26.95 -23.52
CA THR A 234 4.25 -27.49 -22.84
C THR A 234 4.22 -27.08 -21.37
N HIS A 235 5.36 -27.09 -20.70
CA HIS A 235 5.51 -26.63 -19.34
C HIS A 235 5.12 -25.13 -19.22
N TRP A 236 5.71 -24.26 -20.03
CA TRP A 236 5.41 -22.83 -20.05
C TRP A 236 3.93 -22.54 -20.33
N GLN A 237 3.33 -23.28 -21.25
CA GLN A 237 1.90 -23.17 -21.56
C GLN A 237 1.00 -23.52 -20.37
N LYS A 238 1.32 -24.59 -19.64
CA LYS A 238 0.57 -25.00 -18.44
C LYS A 238 0.64 -23.93 -17.35
N VAL A 239 1.84 -23.45 -17.01
CA VAL A 239 2.02 -22.43 -15.97
C VAL A 239 1.42 -21.10 -16.44
N GLY A 240 1.56 -20.74 -17.72
CA GLY A 240 0.93 -19.55 -18.30
C GLY A 240 -0.60 -19.61 -18.28
N THR A 241 -1.18 -20.79 -18.52
CA THR A 241 -2.64 -21.03 -18.41
C THR A 241 -3.12 -20.85 -16.98
N PHE A 242 -2.39 -21.41 -16.01
CA PHE A 242 -2.67 -21.19 -14.59
C PHE A 242 -2.64 -19.70 -14.23
N ARG A 243 -1.60 -18.97 -14.64
CA ARG A 243 -1.53 -17.52 -14.44
C ARG A 243 -2.70 -16.77 -15.05
N LYS A 244 -3.13 -17.16 -16.27
CA LYS A 244 -4.28 -16.54 -16.96
C LYS A 244 -5.58 -16.73 -16.20
N ASN A 245 -5.75 -17.89 -15.57
CA ASN A 245 -6.98 -18.25 -14.86
C ASN A 245 -7.03 -17.69 -13.43
N HIS A 246 -5.88 -17.29 -12.85
CA HIS A 246 -5.75 -16.89 -11.46
C HIS A 246 -5.19 -15.48 -11.32
N VAL A 247 -6.07 -14.51 -11.05
CA VAL A 247 -5.66 -13.11 -10.78
C VAL A 247 -4.75 -13.03 -9.54
N ALA A 248 -4.92 -13.93 -8.57
CA ALA A 248 -4.08 -14.01 -7.39
C ALA A 248 -2.58 -14.18 -7.72
N VAL A 249 -2.23 -14.81 -8.85
CA VAL A 249 -0.83 -14.97 -9.26
C VAL A 249 -0.15 -13.61 -9.51
N GLY A 250 -0.83 -12.68 -10.15
CA GLY A 250 -0.28 -11.36 -10.48
C GLY A 250 -0.52 -10.29 -9.40
N ALA A 251 -1.72 -10.27 -8.82
CA ALA A 251 -2.18 -9.19 -7.95
C ALA A 251 -2.39 -9.61 -6.48
N GLY A 252 -2.24 -10.90 -6.16
CA GLY A 252 -2.52 -11.41 -4.81
C GLY A 252 -1.47 -11.05 -3.77
N GLN A 253 -1.90 -11.03 -2.52
CA GLN A 253 -1.01 -10.96 -1.35
C GLN A 253 -0.18 -12.24 -1.28
N HIS A 254 1.12 -12.10 -1.07
CA HIS A 254 2.04 -13.23 -1.03
C HIS A 254 2.29 -13.71 0.40
N GLN A 255 2.27 -15.04 0.57
CA GLN A 255 2.63 -15.68 1.84
C GLN A 255 3.51 -16.90 1.57
N GLN A 256 4.71 -16.89 2.06
CA GLN A 256 5.53 -18.10 2.12
C GLN A 256 4.86 -19.12 3.05
N ILE A 257 4.64 -20.35 2.57
CA ILE A 257 4.12 -21.46 3.38
C ILE A 257 5.27 -22.30 3.89
N THR A 258 6.12 -22.78 3.00
CA THR A 258 7.28 -23.61 3.37
C THR A 258 8.54 -23.05 2.71
N ALA A 259 9.58 -22.82 3.52
CA ALA A 259 10.91 -22.52 3.02
C ALA A 259 11.46 -23.71 2.23
N TYR A 260 12.27 -23.41 1.21
CA TYR A 260 12.90 -24.44 0.41
C TYR A 260 13.77 -25.39 1.26
N ASN A 261 13.51 -26.67 1.10
CA ASN A 261 14.41 -27.70 1.59
C ASN A 261 14.64 -28.75 0.50
N GLY A 262 15.52 -28.92 -0.23
CA GLY A 262 15.80 -29.78 -1.38
C GLY A 262 14.95 -31.04 -1.58
N SER A 263 14.08 -31.40 -0.65
CA SER A 263 13.18 -32.57 -0.74
C SER A 263 11.70 -32.21 -0.98
N THR A 264 11.28 -30.97 -0.71
CA THR A 264 9.87 -30.55 -0.83
C THR A 264 9.67 -29.36 -1.79
N GLY A 265 10.74 -28.66 -2.19
CA GLY A 265 10.64 -27.45 -3.00
C GLY A 265 10.25 -26.21 -2.16
N TYR A 266 10.04 -25.09 -2.86
CA TYR A 266 9.56 -23.84 -2.29
C TYR A 266 8.06 -23.71 -2.50
N THR A 267 7.29 -23.54 -1.41
CA THR A 267 5.83 -23.46 -1.43
C THR A 267 5.35 -22.12 -0.91
N PHE A 268 4.38 -21.51 -1.61
CA PHE A 268 3.75 -20.25 -1.24
C PHE A 268 2.27 -20.22 -1.59
N ALA A 269 1.52 -19.38 -0.88
CA ALA A 269 0.14 -19.02 -1.20
C ALA A 269 0.07 -17.63 -1.84
N ARG A 270 -0.94 -17.41 -2.68
CA ARG A 270 -1.40 -16.11 -3.10
C ARG A 270 -2.90 -15.99 -2.89
N THR A 271 -3.32 -14.87 -2.33
CA THR A 271 -4.73 -14.56 -2.09
C THR A 271 -5.07 -13.21 -2.68
N TYR A 272 -6.15 -13.14 -3.45
CA TYR A 272 -6.68 -11.91 -4.03
C TYR A 272 -8.14 -11.75 -3.68
N ASP A 273 -8.55 -10.55 -3.31
CA ASP A 273 -9.95 -10.21 -3.08
C ASP A 273 -10.15 -8.70 -3.22
N ASP A 274 -10.95 -8.29 -4.20
CA ASP A 274 -11.33 -6.88 -4.42
C ASP A 274 -12.83 -6.63 -4.11
N GLY A 275 -13.50 -7.62 -3.54
CA GLY A 275 -14.93 -7.58 -3.25
C GLY A 275 -15.81 -8.06 -4.42
N ASN A 276 -15.28 -8.16 -5.64
CA ASN A 276 -15.97 -8.71 -6.79
C ASN A 276 -15.42 -10.08 -7.17
N VAL A 277 -14.09 -10.20 -7.13
CA VAL A 277 -13.36 -11.43 -7.44
C VAL A 277 -12.58 -11.87 -6.19
N SER A 278 -12.71 -13.14 -5.83
CA SER A 278 -11.90 -13.80 -4.81
C SER A 278 -11.18 -14.97 -5.44
N ASP A 279 -9.86 -14.98 -5.34
CA ASP A 279 -9.02 -16.01 -5.95
C ASP A 279 -7.88 -16.40 -5.01
N ASN A 280 -7.65 -17.69 -4.85
CA ASN A 280 -6.68 -18.23 -3.92
C ASN A 280 -5.93 -19.39 -4.57
N ILE A 281 -4.60 -19.35 -4.49
CA ILE A 281 -3.74 -20.41 -5.01
C ILE A 281 -2.64 -20.79 -4.01
N ILE A 282 -2.20 -22.04 -4.11
CA ILE A 282 -0.92 -22.47 -3.54
C ILE A 282 -0.08 -23.07 -4.67
N ALA A 283 1.20 -22.68 -4.72
CA ALA A 283 2.12 -23.23 -5.70
C ALA A 283 3.41 -23.71 -5.04
N THR A 284 3.92 -24.83 -5.55
CA THR A 284 5.24 -25.37 -5.20
C THR A 284 6.11 -25.39 -6.45
N ILE A 285 7.35 -24.88 -6.35
CA ILE A 285 8.34 -24.88 -7.43
C ILE A 285 9.70 -25.41 -6.95
N GLY A 286 10.48 -25.95 -7.86
CA GLY A 286 11.80 -26.50 -7.57
C GLY A 286 11.77 -27.72 -6.64
N ALA A 287 10.66 -28.45 -6.58
CA ALA A 287 10.62 -29.75 -5.92
C ALA A 287 11.41 -30.80 -6.71
N PRO A 288 11.88 -31.89 -6.08
CA PRO A 288 12.50 -32.99 -6.82
C PRO A 288 11.50 -33.59 -7.81
N ASN A 289 11.97 -33.88 -9.04
CA ASN A 289 11.13 -34.39 -10.11
C ASN A 289 10.51 -35.75 -9.78
N ASN A 290 9.24 -35.94 -10.17
CA ASN A 290 8.50 -37.20 -10.03
C ASN A 290 8.47 -37.73 -8.58
N LYS A 291 8.23 -36.84 -7.61
CA LYS A 291 8.08 -37.18 -6.21
C LYS A 291 6.71 -36.75 -5.68
N ASP A 292 6.17 -37.58 -4.80
CA ASP A 292 4.98 -37.20 -4.05
C ASP A 292 5.36 -36.22 -2.95
N ILE A 293 4.75 -35.05 -2.99
CA ILE A 293 4.99 -33.93 -2.07
C ILE A 293 3.71 -33.67 -1.29
N ALA A 294 3.78 -33.76 0.02
CA ALA A 294 2.72 -33.29 0.91
C ALA A 294 2.84 -31.77 1.03
N VAL A 295 1.87 -31.07 0.48
CA VAL A 295 1.81 -29.60 0.48
C VAL A 295 0.92 -29.15 1.62
N ASP A 296 1.40 -28.27 2.51
CA ASP A 296 0.57 -27.62 3.52
C ASP A 296 -0.39 -26.63 2.82
N VAL A 297 -1.68 -26.92 2.91
CA VAL A 297 -2.77 -26.13 2.31
C VAL A 297 -3.71 -25.56 3.38
N SER A 298 -3.39 -25.75 4.66
CA SER A 298 -4.24 -25.42 5.81
C SER A 298 -4.56 -23.93 5.93
N SER A 299 -3.73 -23.06 5.33
CA SER A 299 -3.96 -21.62 5.32
C SER A 299 -5.16 -21.21 4.45
N LEU A 300 -5.54 -22.04 3.46
CA LEU A 300 -6.61 -21.74 2.50
C LEU A 300 -7.75 -22.75 2.53
N TRP A 301 -7.47 -24.02 2.76
CA TRP A 301 -8.49 -25.09 2.67
C TRP A 301 -8.45 -26.01 3.90
N SER A 302 -9.62 -26.31 4.42
CA SER A 302 -9.80 -27.18 5.58
C SER A 302 -9.80 -28.66 5.18
N ASP A 303 -9.59 -29.52 6.17
CA ASP A 303 -9.72 -30.96 5.99
C ASP A 303 -11.08 -31.35 5.38
N GLY A 304 -11.05 -32.31 4.48
CA GLY A 304 -12.21 -32.74 3.72
C GLY A 304 -12.48 -31.91 2.44
N THR A 305 -11.72 -30.85 2.17
CA THR A 305 -11.79 -30.13 0.89
C THR A 305 -11.06 -30.91 -0.19
N GLU A 306 -11.70 -31.13 -1.36
CA GLU A 306 -11.01 -31.63 -2.55
C GLU A 306 -10.32 -30.44 -3.27
N VAL A 307 -9.01 -30.53 -3.44
CA VAL A 307 -8.21 -29.55 -4.17
C VAL A 307 -7.61 -30.17 -5.43
N THR A 308 -7.33 -29.34 -6.45
CA THR A 308 -6.84 -29.80 -7.75
C THR A 308 -5.45 -29.27 -8.02
N ASN A 309 -4.53 -30.09 -8.51
CA ASN A 309 -3.32 -29.63 -9.14
C ASN A 309 -3.63 -29.27 -10.60
N ALA A 310 -3.78 -27.98 -10.88
CA ALA A 310 -4.10 -27.46 -12.23
C ALA A 310 -3.02 -27.78 -13.27
N TYR A 311 -1.81 -28.16 -12.83
CA TYR A 311 -0.71 -28.51 -13.73
C TYR A 311 -0.98 -29.79 -14.53
N ASP A 312 -1.65 -30.77 -13.91
CA ASP A 312 -1.92 -32.09 -14.51
C ASP A 312 -3.38 -32.59 -14.33
N GLY A 313 -4.21 -31.83 -13.60
CA GLY A 313 -5.61 -32.14 -13.35
C GLY A 313 -5.81 -33.18 -12.22
N THR A 314 -4.76 -33.62 -11.52
CA THR A 314 -4.89 -34.55 -10.41
C THR A 314 -5.57 -33.88 -9.20
N LYS A 315 -6.32 -34.68 -8.42
CA LYS A 315 -7.07 -34.23 -7.25
C LYS A 315 -6.62 -34.90 -5.99
N ALA A 316 -6.68 -34.19 -4.88
CA ALA A 316 -6.38 -34.73 -3.56
C ALA A 316 -7.35 -34.16 -2.52
N MET A 317 -7.68 -34.98 -1.52
CA MET A 317 -8.42 -34.52 -0.34
C MET A 317 -7.46 -33.94 0.68
N VAL A 318 -7.80 -32.80 1.24
CA VAL A 318 -7.06 -32.22 2.36
C VAL A 318 -7.25 -33.10 3.59
N THR A 319 -6.16 -33.56 4.18
CA THR A 319 -6.12 -34.36 5.39
C THR A 319 -5.00 -33.85 6.29
N ASP A 320 -5.28 -33.60 7.55
CA ASP A 320 -4.35 -33.04 8.52
C ASP A 320 -3.67 -31.77 7.99
N GLY A 321 -4.45 -30.90 7.30
CA GLY A 321 -4.01 -29.65 6.70
C GLY A 321 -3.14 -29.78 5.45
N THR A 322 -2.93 -30.99 4.92
CA THR A 322 -2.07 -31.23 3.75
C THR A 322 -2.81 -31.87 2.59
N ALA A 323 -2.33 -31.63 1.36
CA ALA A 323 -2.72 -32.34 0.15
C ALA A 323 -1.46 -32.87 -0.55
N THR A 324 -1.47 -34.14 -0.98
CA THR A 324 -0.31 -34.79 -1.59
C THR A 324 -0.46 -34.87 -3.10
N PHE A 325 0.53 -34.33 -3.83
CA PHE A 325 0.59 -34.35 -5.29
C PHE A 325 1.96 -34.81 -5.77
N ASN A 326 2.00 -35.43 -6.95
CA ASN A 326 3.26 -35.71 -7.62
C ASN A 326 3.80 -34.43 -8.28
N SER A 327 5.06 -34.13 -8.06
CA SER A 327 5.73 -32.91 -8.59
C SER A 327 5.99 -32.91 -10.10
N GLY A 328 5.74 -34.03 -10.77
CA GLY A 328 5.95 -34.21 -12.21
C GLY A 328 7.42 -34.08 -12.63
N GLU A 329 7.65 -33.94 -13.94
CA GLU A 329 8.99 -33.89 -14.51
C GLU A 329 9.72 -32.56 -14.24
N HIS A 330 8.98 -31.49 -13.87
CA HIS A 330 9.51 -30.14 -13.67
C HIS A 330 9.44 -29.64 -12.23
N GLY A 331 9.15 -30.52 -11.27
CA GLY A 331 9.11 -30.14 -9.84
C GLY A 331 8.11 -29.02 -9.53
N THR A 332 6.97 -28.98 -10.24
CA THR A 332 5.97 -27.90 -10.17
C THR A 332 4.59 -28.45 -9.82
N ILE A 333 3.96 -27.90 -8.79
CA ILE A 333 2.59 -28.21 -8.36
C ILE A 333 1.82 -26.88 -8.27
N LEU A 334 0.64 -26.82 -8.89
CA LEU A 334 -0.20 -25.62 -8.97
C LEU A 334 -1.58 -25.94 -8.40
N ILE A 335 -1.82 -25.57 -7.17
CA ILE A 335 -3.04 -25.97 -6.46
C ILE A 335 -4.08 -24.87 -6.51
N GLU A 336 -5.27 -25.25 -6.97
CA GLU A 336 -6.51 -24.48 -6.90
C GLU A 336 -7.54 -25.22 -6.04
N GLY A 337 -8.37 -24.44 -5.35
CA GLY A 337 -9.50 -24.98 -4.58
C GLY A 337 -10.71 -25.28 -5.47
N PRO A 338 -11.77 -25.85 -4.91
CA PRO A 338 -13.04 -25.97 -5.61
C PRO A 338 -13.54 -24.58 -6.01
N THR A 339 -14.08 -24.46 -7.19
CA THR A 339 -14.74 -23.21 -7.62
C THR A 339 -15.97 -23.00 -6.75
N SER A 340 -15.86 -22.10 -5.77
CA SER A 340 -16.97 -21.79 -4.88
C SER A 340 -17.99 -20.89 -5.60
N THR A 341 -19.27 -21.26 -5.50
CA THR A 341 -20.40 -20.40 -5.91
C THR A 341 -20.70 -19.34 -4.84
N ILE A 342 -20.15 -19.51 -3.61
CA ILE A 342 -20.29 -18.59 -2.50
C ILE A 342 -19.11 -17.61 -2.48
N ASN A 343 -19.39 -16.34 -2.69
CA ASN A 343 -18.38 -15.29 -2.61
C ASN A 343 -18.64 -14.40 -1.39
N MET A 344 -17.58 -14.17 -0.58
CA MET A 344 -17.67 -13.41 0.67
C MET A 344 -16.55 -12.38 0.75
N SER A 345 -16.89 -11.13 1.08
CA SER A 345 -15.91 -10.10 1.42
C SER A 345 -16.42 -9.15 2.51
N LEU A 346 -15.47 -8.48 3.16
CA LEU A 346 -15.73 -7.40 4.11
C LEU A 346 -15.04 -6.13 3.63
N LYS A 347 -15.82 -5.08 3.37
CA LYS A 347 -15.30 -3.77 2.98
C LYS A 347 -15.20 -2.87 4.20
N GLY A 348 -14.00 -2.43 4.52
CA GLY A 348 -13.65 -1.55 5.63
C GLY A 348 -12.13 -1.43 5.74
N ALA A 349 -11.63 -0.54 6.60
CA ALA A 349 -10.20 -0.38 6.79
C ALA A 349 -9.60 -1.61 7.50
N SER A 350 -8.61 -2.26 6.89
CA SER A 350 -7.91 -3.41 7.49
C SER A 350 -7.08 -3.04 8.72
N SER A 351 -6.79 -1.73 8.90
CA SER A 351 -6.06 -1.20 10.06
C SER A 351 -6.70 0.11 10.50
N PHE A 352 -7.16 0.19 11.76
CA PHE A 352 -7.99 1.29 12.26
C PHE A 352 -7.72 1.60 13.73
N TYR A 353 -8.20 2.77 14.21
CA TYR A 353 -8.22 3.17 15.61
C TYR A 353 -9.63 3.03 16.18
N GLY A 354 -9.75 2.67 17.46
CA GLY A 354 -11.05 2.52 18.12
C GLY A 354 -11.82 1.31 17.57
N SER A 355 -12.82 1.55 16.76
CA SER A 355 -13.65 0.55 16.08
C SER A 355 -13.82 0.89 14.61
N GLU A 356 -14.15 -0.10 13.78
CA GLU A 356 -14.38 0.03 12.34
C GLU A 356 -15.73 -0.54 11.97
N GLU A 357 -16.49 0.17 11.13
CA GLU A 357 -17.71 -0.33 10.52
C GLU A 357 -17.38 -1.03 9.21
N VAL A 358 -17.62 -2.32 9.13
CA VAL A 358 -17.41 -3.10 7.90
C VAL A 358 -18.73 -3.42 7.22
N THR A 359 -18.72 -3.45 5.89
CA THR A 359 -19.87 -3.81 5.07
C THR A 359 -19.65 -5.21 4.48
N VAL A 360 -20.67 -6.07 4.62
CA VAL A 360 -20.68 -7.43 4.09
C VAL A 360 -20.99 -7.40 2.59
N SER A 361 -20.21 -8.13 1.79
CA SER A 361 -20.61 -8.55 0.47
C SER A 361 -20.72 -10.07 0.46
N LEU A 362 -21.87 -10.60 0.08
CA LEU A 362 -22.19 -12.02 0.09
C LEU A 362 -22.98 -12.37 -1.19
N LYS A 363 -22.46 -13.29 -1.99
CA LYS A 363 -23.12 -13.84 -3.16
C LYS A 363 -23.17 -15.36 -3.05
N GLY A 364 -24.16 -16.00 -3.65
CA GLY A 364 -24.28 -17.46 -3.70
C GLY A 364 -24.79 -18.12 -2.41
N ALA A 365 -25.14 -17.35 -1.38
CA ALA A 365 -25.82 -17.81 -0.19
C ALA A 365 -26.74 -16.71 0.37
N ASP A 366 -27.78 -17.09 1.10
CA ASP A 366 -28.76 -16.14 1.68
C ASP A 366 -28.19 -15.38 2.89
N TYR A 367 -27.27 -15.99 3.62
CA TYR A 367 -26.61 -15.40 4.79
C TYR A 367 -25.28 -16.07 5.09
N ALA A 368 -24.47 -15.39 5.88
CA ALA A 368 -23.26 -15.96 6.49
C ALA A 368 -23.31 -15.86 8.01
N MET A 369 -22.63 -16.77 8.70
CA MET A 369 -22.31 -16.68 10.12
C MET A 369 -20.96 -16.01 10.27
N VAL A 370 -20.87 -15.03 11.15
CA VAL A 370 -19.64 -14.27 11.41
C VAL A 370 -19.18 -14.49 12.84
N SER A 371 -17.89 -14.76 13.02
CA SER A 371 -17.23 -14.84 14.32
C SER A 371 -16.04 -13.87 14.34
N ILE A 372 -15.97 -13.02 15.36
CA ILE A 372 -14.87 -12.07 15.57
C ILE A 372 -13.91 -12.67 16.58
N ASN A 373 -12.65 -12.91 16.16
CA ASN A 373 -11.57 -13.48 16.99
C ASN A 373 -11.96 -14.78 17.73
N GLY A 374 -12.78 -15.61 17.08
CA GLY A 374 -13.27 -16.89 17.66
C GLY A 374 -14.37 -16.73 18.72
N GLY A 375 -14.96 -15.55 18.83
CA GLY A 375 -16.09 -15.28 19.70
C GLY A 375 -17.41 -15.88 19.21
N GLU A 376 -18.51 -15.47 19.83
CA GLU A 376 -19.87 -15.92 19.48
C GLU A 376 -20.23 -15.60 18.03
N GLU A 377 -20.84 -16.55 17.34
CA GLU A 377 -21.26 -16.38 15.95
C GLU A 377 -22.58 -15.64 15.83
N PHE A 378 -22.66 -14.71 14.90
CA PHE A 378 -23.89 -13.99 14.56
C PHE A 378 -24.14 -14.01 13.05
N LYS A 379 -25.43 -13.88 12.68
CA LYS A 379 -25.88 -13.94 11.31
C LYS A 379 -25.78 -12.58 10.62
N VAL A 380 -25.30 -12.57 9.37
CA VAL A 380 -25.25 -11.39 8.49
C VAL A 380 -25.81 -11.73 7.11
N VAL A 381 -26.26 -10.69 6.38
CA VAL A 381 -26.74 -10.79 4.99
C VAL A 381 -25.96 -9.82 4.10
N ASP A 382 -26.07 -9.98 2.77
CA ASP A 382 -25.45 -9.07 1.81
C ASP A 382 -25.82 -7.60 2.07
N GLY A 383 -24.85 -6.70 1.98
CA GLY A 383 -25.01 -5.26 2.24
C GLY A 383 -25.13 -4.89 3.73
N GLN A 384 -25.21 -5.86 4.64
CA GLN A 384 -25.31 -5.56 6.08
C GLN A 384 -23.98 -4.98 6.59
N LYS A 385 -24.10 -4.03 7.53
CA LYS A 385 -22.97 -3.43 8.22
C LYS A 385 -22.91 -3.90 9.65
N PHE A 386 -21.70 -4.06 10.18
CA PHE A 386 -21.47 -4.32 11.60
C PHE A 386 -20.14 -3.73 12.06
N THR A 387 -19.99 -3.51 13.34
CA THR A 387 -18.80 -2.91 13.94
C THR A 387 -17.84 -4.00 14.42
N ILE A 388 -16.55 -3.81 14.18
CA ILE A 388 -15.47 -4.66 14.65
C ILE A 388 -14.51 -3.86 15.54
N GLY A 389 -13.78 -4.54 16.41
CA GLY A 389 -12.71 -3.94 17.20
C GLY A 389 -13.13 -3.35 18.55
N GLU A 390 -14.42 -3.28 18.92
CA GLU A 390 -14.87 -2.68 20.20
C GLU A 390 -14.21 -3.39 21.41
N ASP A 391 -14.30 -4.72 21.47
CA ASP A 391 -13.75 -5.54 22.57
C ASP A 391 -12.35 -6.11 22.30
N ILE A 392 -11.68 -5.64 21.23
CA ILE A 392 -10.34 -6.08 20.88
C ILE A 392 -9.31 -5.15 21.53
N PRO A 393 -8.28 -5.68 22.22
CA PRO A 393 -7.20 -4.88 22.78
C PRO A 393 -6.46 -4.07 21.70
N VAL A 394 -6.07 -2.84 22.03
CA VAL A 394 -5.27 -1.98 21.15
C VAL A 394 -3.92 -2.64 20.82
N GLY A 395 -3.38 -2.35 19.65
CA GLY A 395 -2.13 -2.93 19.17
C GLY A 395 -2.23 -4.36 18.63
N THR A 396 -3.41 -5.01 18.71
CA THR A 396 -3.61 -6.41 18.31
C THR A 396 -4.06 -6.57 16.87
N THR A 397 -3.59 -7.65 16.25
CA THR A 397 -4.16 -8.19 15.00
C THR A 397 -5.14 -9.32 15.36
N PHE A 398 -6.33 -9.30 14.77
CA PHE A 398 -7.39 -10.28 15.03
C PHE A 398 -8.05 -10.70 13.71
N LYS A 399 -8.82 -11.77 13.77
CA LYS A 399 -9.51 -12.32 12.59
C LYS A 399 -11.02 -12.20 12.73
N VAL A 400 -11.68 -11.89 11.61
CA VAL A 400 -13.12 -12.01 11.42
C VAL A 400 -13.35 -13.16 10.45
N LYS A 401 -13.98 -14.24 10.91
CA LYS A 401 -14.30 -15.41 10.08
C LYS A 401 -15.75 -15.32 9.63
N MET A 402 -16.00 -15.49 8.34
CA MET A 402 -17.32 -15.68 7.75
C MET A 402 -17.49 -17.11 7.28
N THR A 403 -18.65 -17.71 7.53
CA THR A 403 -19.02 -19.03 7.03
C THR A 403 -20.43 -18.97 6.44
N ALA A 404 -20.57 -19.31 5.18
CA ALA A 404 -21.85 -19.33 4.48
C ALA A 404 -22.10 -20.71 3.86
N THR A 405 -23.37 -21.12 3.79
CA THR A 405 -23.79 -22.42 3.25
C THR A 405 -24.93 -22.20 2.28
N ASN A 406 -24.88 -22.87 1.14
CA ASN A 406 -25.99 -23.00 0.20
C ASN A 406 -26.38 -24.50 0.06
N SER A 407 -27.19 -24.84 -0.95
CA SER A 407 -27.63 -26.24 -1.20
C SER A 407 -26.50 -27.16 -1.65
N GLU A 408 -25.39 -26.65 -2.11
CA GLU A 408 -24.32 -27.41 -2.76
C GLU A 408 -23.03 -27.42 -1.95
N GLU A 409 -22.74 -26.35 -1.18
CA GLU A 409 -21.46 -26.21 -0.49
C GLU A 409 -21.57 -25.37 0.80
N THR A 410 -20.54 -25.48 1.63
CA THR A 410 -20.23 -24.55 2.72
C THR A 410 -18.85 -23.95 2.48
N ALA A 411 -18.81 -22.61 2.40
CA ALA A 411 -17.55 -21.87 2.25
C ALA A 411 -17.24 -21.09 3.54
N SER A 412 -15.97 -20.99 3.88
CA SER A 412 -15.49 -20.16 5.01
C SER A 412 -14.35 -19.28 4.55
N LYS A 413 -14.36 -18.02 5.01
CA LYS A 413 -13.30 -17.04 4.73
C LYS A 413 -12.92 -16.28 6.00
N SER A 414 -11.62 -16.01 6.18
CA SER A 414 -11.11 -15.24 7.32
C SER A 414 -10.43 -13.97 6.84
N PHE A 415 -10.81 -12.85 7.45
CA PHE A 415 -10.28 -11.52 7.18
C PHE A 415 -9.44 -11.07 8.36
N SER A 416 -8.26 -10.51 8.10
CA SER A 416 -7.34 -10.03 9.14
C SER A 416 -7.45 -8.53 9.30
N PHE A 417 -7.61 -8.06 10.54
CA PHE A 417 -7.72 -6.66 10.90
C PHE A 417 -6.72 -6.31 12.00
N LYS A 418 -6.21 -5.08 11.98
CA LYS A 418 -5.31 -4.57 13.02
C LYS A 418 -5.93 -3.38 13.73
N LYS A 419 -6.19 -3.51 15.03
CA LYS A 419 -6.56 -2.38 15.88
C LYS A 419 -5.30 -1.65 16.31
N LYS A 420 -5.10 -0.42 15.81
CA LYS A 420 -3.95 0.42 16.17
C LYS A 420 -4.08 0.92 17.62
N ASP A 421 -2.94 1.10 18.27
CA ASP A 421 -2.88 1.74 19.59
C ASP A 421 -2.74 3.26 19.42
N PRO A 422 -3.72 4.08 19.80
CA PRO A 422 -3.62 5.52 19.70
C PRO A 422 -2.54 6.11 20.62
N ASP A 423 -2.20 5.40 21.71
CA ASP A 423 -1.21 5.82 22.68
C ASP A 423 0.20 5.29 22.36
N ALA A 424 0.34 4.46 21.32
CA ALA A 424 1.64 3.99 20.84
C ALA A 424 2.40 5.18 20.24
N ILE A 425 3.35 5.72 20.99
CA ILE A 425 4.20 6.80 20.55
C ILE A 425 5.29 6.21 19.65
N THR A 426 5.27 6.57 18.36
CA THR A 426 6.36 6.27 17.43
C THR A 426 7.43 7.34 17.58
N ARG A 427 8.71 6.93 17.71
CA ARG A 427 9.83 7.83 17.82
C ARG A 427 10.86 7.57 16.74
N VAL A 428 11.45 8.65 16.27
CA VAL A 428 12.60 8.62 15.37
C VAL A 428 13.82 9.06 16.17
N TYR A 429 14.86 8.23 16.15
CA TYR A 429 16.10 8.44 16.88
C TYR A 429 17.25 8.73 15.92
N PHE A 430 18.20 9.54 16.38
CA PHE A 430 19.43 9.85 15.67
C PHE A 430 20.64 9.68 16.62
N ASP A 431 21.63 8.92 16.16
CA ASP A 431 22.84 8.62 16.94
C ASP A 431 23.84 9.78 16.87
N PRO A 432 24.15 10.44 18.01
CA PRO A 432 25.10 11.57 18.04
C PRO A 432 26.53 11.18 17.62
N SER A 433 26.90 9.90 17.62
CA SER A 433 28.20 9.42 17.13
C SER A 433 28.44 9.68 15.63
N LEU A 434 27.41 10.05 14.89
CA LEU A 434 27.51 10.54 13.52
C LEU A 434 28.25 11.89 13.40
N ASN A 435 28.40 12.64 14.52
CA ASN A 435 29.13 13.90 14.59
C ASN A 435 28.64 15.01 13.63
N TRP A 436 27.30 15.14 13.45
CA TRP A 436 26.71 16.19 12.61
C TRP A 436 26.50 17.54 13.34
N GLY A 437 27.11 17.68 14.51
CA GLY A 437 26.99 18.86 15.37
C GLY A 437 25.98 18.67 16.50
N SER A 438 25.74 19.74 17.27
CA SER A 438 24.85 19.72 18.44
C SER A 438 23.38 20.05 18.13
N THR A 439 23.07 20.34 16.88
CA THR A 439 21.70 20.66 16.45
C THR A 439 21.34 19.78 15.27
N ILE A 440 20.41 18.87 15.51
CA ILE A 440 19.90 17.93 14.51
C ILE A 440 18.43 18.23 14.27
N TYR A 441 18.01 18.21 13.01
CA TYR A 441 16.63 18.36 12.60
C TYR A 441 16.15 17.08 11.90
N ALA A 442 14.89 16.78 12.09
CA ALA A 442 14.17 15.73 11.37
C ALA A 442 12.99 16.36 10.61
N TYR A 443 13.07 16.38 9.30
CA TYR A 443 11.96 16.71 8.44
C TYR A 443 11.16 15.44 8.17
N ILE A 444 9.97 15.36 8.76
CA ILE A 444 9.09 14.19 8.64
C ILE A 444 7.89 14.59 7.81
N TYR A 445 7.60 13.80 6.79
CA TYR A 445 6.51 14.08 5.86
C TYR A 445 5.82 12.80 5.41
N ASN A 446 4.56 12.93 5.05
CA ASN A 446 3.76 11.87 4.45
C ASN A 446 3.04 12.44 3.24
N GLU A 447 3.22 11.79 2.09
CA GLU A 447 2.57 12.15 0.85
C GLU A 447 1.31 11.30 0.69
N SER A 448 0.14 11.93 0.78
CA SER A 448 -1.14 11.27 0.55
C SER A 448 -1.85 11.97 -0.62
N GLY A 449 -1.74 11.37 -1.80
CA GLY A 449 -2.27 11.93 -3.03
C GLY A 449 -1.61 13.26 -3.41
N SER A 450 -2.38 14.33 -3.55
CA SER A 450 -1.88 15.69 -3.85
C SER A 450 -1.51 16.51 -2.61
N SER A 451 -1.65 15.95 -1.41
CA SER A 451 -1.39 16.64 -0.15
C SER A 451 -0.14 16.09 0.51
N VAL A 452 0.75 16.98 0.94
CA VAL A 452 1.89 16.65 1.79
C VAL A 452 1.56 17.09 3.21
N VAL A 453 1.58 16.15 4.14
CA VAL A 453 1.54 16.43 5.58
C VAL A 453 2.99 16.42 6.07
N GLU A 454 3.42 17.48 6.70
CA GLU A 454 4.79 17.61 7.22
C GLU A 454 4.79 18.02 8.70
N ASN A 455 5.80 17.58 9.46
CA ASN A 455 5.89 17.93 10.87
C ASN A 455 6.21 19.43 11.09
N GLU A 456 7.05 19.98 10.24
CA GLU A 456 7.42 21.40 10.22
C GLU A 456 8.05 21.73 8.85
N LYS A 457 8.07 23.01 8.46
CA LYS A 457 8.75 23.46 7.25
C LYS A 457 10.22 23.07 7.26
N TRP A 458 10.77 22.80 6.08
CA TRP A 458 12.19 22.51 5.93
C TRP A 458 13.09 23.47 6.71
N PRO A 459 14.08 23.02 7.49
CA PRO A 459 14.65 21.65 7.55
C PRO A 459 13.92 20.67 8.50
N GLY A 460 12.72 20.93 8.93
CA GLY A 460 11.96 20.11 9.82
C GLY A 460 12.12 20.52 11.29
N GLN A 461 11.59 19.72 12.19
CA GLN A 461 11.59 19.97 13.60
C GLN A 461 12.94 19.61 14.23
N LYS A 462 13.41 20.45 15.16
CA LYS A 462 14.64 20.19 15.92
C LYS A 462 14.45 18.97 16.83
N MET A 463 15.37 18.04 16.77
CA MET A 463 15.39 16.86 17.64
C MET A 463 15.93 17.20 19.03
N THR A 464 15.42 16.53 20.05
CA THR A 464 15.83 16.70 21.46
C THR A 464 16.80 15.60 21.85
N LEU A 465 17.93 15.95 22.48
CA LEU A 465 18.84 14.98 23.08
C LEU A 465 18.21 14.43 24.38
N ASP A 466 17.92 13.12 24.39
CA ASP A 466 17.43 12.47 25.60
C ASP A 466 18.57 12.03 26.49
N PRO A 467 18.67 12.53 27.75
CA PRO A 467 19.76 12.19 28.65
C PRO A 467 19.78 10.71 29.06
N SER A 468 18.65 10.03 29.04
CA SER A 468 18.54 8.63 29.48
C SER A 468 19.08 7.65 28.46
N THR A 469 18.91 7.94 27.16
CA THR A 469 19.40 7.11 26.07
C THR A 469 20.68 7.64 25.43
N GLY A 470 20.99 8.92 25.61
CA GLY A 470 22.09 9.60 24.93
C GLY A 470 21.86 9.83 23.45
N LEU A 471 20.65 9.63 22.93
CA LEU A 471 20.27 9.77 21.52
C LEU A 471 19.46 11.05 21.32
N TYR A 472 19.55 11.63 20.12
CA TYR A 472 18.54 12.61 19.70
C TYR A 472 17.27 11.88 19.33
N LEU A 473 16.11 12.43 19.72
CA LEU A 473 14.82 11.86 19.36
C LEU A 473 13.78 12.93 19.01
N ILE A 474 12.76 12.49 18.30
CA ILE A 474 11.53 13.23 18.03
C ILE A 474 10.35 12.25 18.08
N GLU A 475 9.24 12.68 18.67
CA GLU A 475 7.98 11.95 18.63
C GLU A 475 7.25 12.27 17.32
N VAL A 476 6.76 11.23 16.67
CA VAL A 476 6.11 11.32 15.36
C VAL A 476 4.60 11.36 15.56
N SER A 477 3.95 12.39 15.04
CA SER A 477 2.48 12.48 15.08
C SER A 477 1.82 11.30 14.36
N GLU A 478 0.59 11.00 14.73
CA GLU A 478 -0.15 9.84 14.21
C GLU A 478 -0.20 9.82 12.66
N GLU A 479 -0.50 10.95 12.06
CA GLU A 479 -0.62 11.13 10.61
C GLU A 479 0.72 10.99 9.86
N LEU A 480 1.85 11.03 10.58
CA LEU A 480 3.20 10.91 10.04
C LEU A 480 3.88 9.58 10.38
N ARG A 481 3.25 8.69 11.14
CA ARG A 481 3.85 7.41 11.57
C ARG A 481 4.23 6.48 10.43
N ASP A 482 3.50 6.55 9.33
CA ASP A 482 3.80 5.81 8.09
C ASP A 482 4.49 6.69 7.04
N GLY A 483 5.01 7.85 7.45
CA GLY A 483 5.71 8.81 6.61
C GLY A 483 7.19 8.47 6.41
N GLN A 484 7.90 9.50 5.97
CA GLN A 484 9.33 9.43 5.69
C GLN A 484 10.06 10.52 6.46
N VAL A 485 11.34 10.29 6.78
CA VAL A 485 12.17 11.24 7.50
C VAL A 485 13.45 11.57 6.73
N ILE A 486 13.82 12.84 6.74
CA ILE A 486 15.12 13.35 6.28
C ILE A 486 15.79 14.04 7.46
N PHE A 487 17.04 13.68 7.72
CA PHE A 487 17.84 14.30 8.77
C PHE A 487 18.74 15.39 8.20
N THR A 488 18.91 16.47 8.99
CA THR A 488 19.91 17.51 8.72
C THR A 488 20.62 17.91 9.99
N GLY A 489 21.92 18.28 9.86
CA GLY A 489 22.71 18.76 10.99
C GLY A 489 24.03 19.37 10.47
N GLY A 490 24.31 20.64 10.81
CA GLY A 490 25.43 21.36 10.25
C GLY A 490 25.31 21.47 8.72
N SER A 491 26.32 20.98 7.99
CA SER A 491 26.31 20.87 6.52
C SER A 491 25.83 19.49 6.01
N ASN A 492 25.47 18.58 6.92
CA ASN A 492 25.10 17.21 6.56
C ASN A 492 23.60 17.10 6.33
N ARG A 493 23.24 16.18 5.42
CA ARG A 493 21.88 15.75 5.12
C ARG A 493 21.87 14.27 4.77
N TYR A 494 20.84 13.53 5.19
CA TYR A 494 20.60 12.16 4.77
C TYR A 494 19.09 11.83 4.80
N PRO A 495 18.54 11.18 3.76
CA PRO A 495 19.16 10.86 2.47
C PRO A 495 19.57 12.09 1.65
N ASP A 496 20.37 11.87 0.61
CA ASP A 496 20.78 12.93 -0.32
C ASP A 496 19.57 13.59 -1.01
N ALA A 497 19.78 14.79 -1.56
CA ALA A 497 18.68 15.61 -2.11
C ALA A 497 17.91 14.95 -3.27
N SER A 498 18.51 13.95 -3.92
CA SER A 498 17.92 13.19 -5.02
C SER A 498 17.21 11.89 -4.57
N GLN A 499 17.20 11.63 -3.26
CA GLN A 499 16.61 10.41 -2.69
C GLN A 499 15.39 10.74 -1.83
N PRO A 500 14.38 9.87 -1.80
CA PRO A 500 13.26 9.99 -0.87
C PRO A 500 13.72 9.87 0.58
N GLY A 501 12.90 10.32 1.53
CA GLY A 501 13.14 10.13 2.95
C GLY A 501 13.16 8.67 3.37
N LEU A 502 13.68 8.40 4.55
CA LEU A 502 13.71 7.06 5.15
C LEU A 502 12.32 6.71 5.70
N LYS A 503 11.78 5.54 5.36
CA LYS A 503 10.45 5.10 5.77
C LYS A 503 10.38 4.78 7.26
N ILE A 504 9.36 5.27 7.96
CA ILE A 504 9.19 5.11 9.42
C ILE A 504 8.44 3.82 9.78
N ASN A 505 7.46 3.40 8.99
CA ASN A 505 6.70 2.14 9.13
C ASN A 505 5.99 1.96 10.49
N SER A 506 5.46 3.03 11.08
CA SER A 506 4.75 3.01 12.38
C SER A 506 5.51 2.32 13.52
N THR A 507 6.84 2.36 13.52
CA THR A 507 7.69 1.74 14.55
C THR A 507 8.83 2.68 14.94
N ASP A 508 9.35 2.52 16.15
CA ASP A 508 10.53 3.27 16.59
C ASP A 508 11.73 2.91 15.72
N MET A 509 12.35 3.92 15.11
CA MET A 509 13.45 3.76 14.17
C MET A 509 14.65 4.60 14.55
N ILE A 510 15.85 4.12 14.26
CA ILE A 510 17.11 4.84 14.53
C ILE A 510 17.98 4.98 13.28
N PHE A 511 18.51 6.20 13.07
CA PHE A 511 19.58 6.46 12.12
C PHE A 511 20.94 6.48 12.85
N THR A 512 21.86 5.62 12.43
CA THR A 512 23.12 5.38 13.11
C THR A 512 24.31 5.31 12.14
N THR A 513 25.50 5.16 12.68
CA THR A 513 26.77 5.11 11.92
C THR A 513 26.74 4.15 10.75
N GLY A 514 27.43 4.50 9.66
CA GLY A 514 27.39 3.76 8.40
C GLY A 514 26.10 3.96 7.60
N ASN A 515 25.38 5.07 7.87
CA ASN A 515 24.11 5.43 7.22
C ASN A 515 23.03 4.33 7.35
N GLN A 516 23.02 3.64 8.49
CA GLN A 516 22.05 2.58 8.73
C GLN A 516 20.75 3.13 9.27
N TRP A 517 19.65 2.76 8.65
CA TRP A 517 18.28 2.98 9.12
C TRP A 517 17.68 1.65 9.55
N LYS A 518 17.29 1.51 10.81
CA LYS A 518 16.79 0.24 11.35
C LYS A 518 15.82 0.46 12.51
N ALA A 519 15.04 -0.57 12.84
CA ALA A 519 14.19 -0.56 14.02
C ALA A 519 15.03 -0.33 15.29
N TYR A 520 14.54 0.55 16.15
CA TYR A 520 15.15 0.81 17.46
C TYR A 520 14.58 -0.14 18.50
N THR A 521 15.42 -1.02 19.01
CA THR A 521 15.07 -2.00 20.04
C THR A 521 15.76 -1.74 21.38
N GLY A 522 16.42 -0.58 21.51
CA GLY A 522 17.13 -0.17 22.71
C GLY A 522 16.22 0.31 23.84
N GLN A 523 16.84 0.82 24.89
CA GLN A 523 16.12 1.42 26.02
C GLN A 523 15.29 2.60 25.51
N LYS A 524 13.98 2.55 25.73
CA LYS A 524 13.10 3.69 25.46
C LYS A 524 13.35 4.77 26.50
N PRO A 525 13.19 6.06 26.15
CA PRO A 525 13.19 7.12 27.15
C PRO A 525 12.22 6.73 28.25
N SER A 526 12.60 6.92 29.50
CA SER A 526 11.68 6.73 30.62
C SER A 526 10.44 7.57 30.31
N ALA A 527 9.34 6.92 30.00
CA ALA A 527 8.09 7.62 29.75
C ALA A 527 7.64 8.29 31.04
N THR A 528 8.11 9.50 31.26
CA THR A 528 7.33 10.48 31.96
C THR A 528 6.59 11.31 30.92
N ILE A 529 5.63 10.68 30.23
CA ILE A 529 4.45 11.43 29.85
C ILE A 529 3.72 11.65 31.17
N PRO A 530 3.37 12.90 31.56
CA PRO A 530 2.53 13.11 32.70
C PRO A 530 1.18 12.43 32.42
N THR A 531 1.04 11.20 32.88
CA THR A 531 -0.27 10.64 33.18
C THR A 531 -0.83 11.54 34.26
N THR A 532 -1.83 12.34 33.94
CA THR A 532 -2.50 13.31 34.79
C THR A 532 -1.51 14.04 35.73
N PRO A 533 -1.23 15.34 35.53
CA PRO A 533 -0.24 16.03 36.34
C PRO A 533 -0.51 15.73 37.81
N ASP A 534 0.49 15.30 38.57
CA ASP A 534 0.32 15.11 40.00
C ASP A 534 -0.11 16.46 40.60
N PRO A 535 -1.36 16.60 41.05
CA PRO A 535 -1.87 17.87 41.54
C PRO A 535 -1.15 18.34 42.82
N SER A 536 -0.29 17.51 43.38
CA SER A 536 0.54 17.89 44.54
C SER A 536 1.73 18.79 44.14
N ILE A 537 2.23 18.71 42.89
CA ILE A 537 3.43 19.43 42.44
C ILE A 537 3.22 20.30 41.20
N ASN A 538 2.12 20.13 40.47
CA ASN A 538 1.79 20.88 39.24
C ASN A 538 0.39 21.49 39.30
N VAL A 539 0.18 22.55 38.53
CA VAL A 539 -1.12 23.13 38.20
C VAL A 539 -1.35 23.06 36.66
N THR A 540 -2.55 22.72 36.25
CA THR A 540 -2.94 22.75 34.84
C THR A 540 -3.70 24.02 34.57
N VAL A 541 -3.31 24.78 33.57
CA VAL A 541 -4.04 25.95 33.09
C VAL A 541 -4.58 25.69 31.70
N TYR A 542 -5.79 26.22 31.43
CA TYR A 542 -6.45 26.14 30.14
C TYR A 542 -6.53 27.53 29.51
N TYR A 543 -6.40 27.58 28.20
CA TYR A 543 -6.47 28.80 27.41
C TYR A 543 -7.43 28.60 26.21
N GLU A 544 -8.44 29.44 26.12
CA GLU A 544 -9.24 29.52 24.91
C GLU A 544 -8.55 30.45 23.91
N ASN A 545 -8.09 29.86 22.80
CA ASN A 545 -7.29 30.56 21.79
C ASN A 545 -8.16 31.50 20.92
N THR A 546 -8.73 32.52 21.56
CA THR A 546 -9.57 33.53 20.90
C THR A 546 -8.78 34.42 19.93
N ASN A 547 -7.44 34.44 20.06
CA ASN A 547 -6.55 35.18 19.18
C ASN A 547 -6.14 34.40 17.92
N ASN A 548 -6.64 33.17 17.73
CA ASN A 548 -6.35 32.28 16.58
C ASN A 548 -4.85 32.05 16.36
N TYR A 549 -4.07 31.90 17.41
CA TYR A 549 -2.69 31.49 17.31
C TYR A 549 -2.61 30.08 16.73
N ALA A 550 -1.70 29.80 15.78
CA ALA A 550 -1.52 28.46 15.21
C ALA A 550 -1.19 27.44 16.29
N THR A 551 -0.27 27.79 17.19
CA THR A 551 0.03 27.07 18.44
C THR A 551 0.27 28.12 19.52
N PRO A 552 -0.59 28.23 20.55
CA PRO A 552 -0.34 29.07 21.70
C PRO A 552 0.87 28.58 22.50
N TYR A 553 1.63 29.54 23.04
CA TYR A 553 2.71 29.29 23.99
C TYR A 553 2.34 29.91 25.33
N ILE A 554 2.86 29.32 26.42
CA ILE A 554 2.74 29.86 27.76
C ILE A 554 4.12 30.06 28.37
N TYR A 555 4.40 31.32 28.73
CA TYR A 555 5.56 31.70 29.51
C TYR A 555 5.10 31.87 30.94
N TYR A 556 5.81 31.32 31.92
CA TYR A 556 5.40 31.37 33.33
C TYR A 556 6.60 31.59 34.25
N TRP A 557 6.31 32.23 35.39
CA TRP A 557 7.35 32.57 36.39
C TRP A 557 6.73 32.67 37.78
N LYS A 558 7.62 32.78 38.78
CA LYS A 558 7.28 33.03 40.18
C LYS A 558 7.44 34.52 40.48
N LYS A 559 6.37 35.21 40.79
CA LYS A 559 6.34 36.66 41.04
C LYS A 559 7.31 37.10 42.19
N SER A 560 7.44 36.24 43.20
CA SER A 560 8.27 36.57 44.37
C SER A 560 9.79 36.58 44.15
N SER A 561 10.25 35.91 43.06
CA SER A 561 11.68 35.79 42.76
C SER A 561 12.08 36.48 41.45
N ASP A 562 11.12 36.95 40.69
CA ASP A 562 11.27 37.51 39.32
C ASP A 562 12.09 36.58 38.39
N SER A 563 12.09 35.27 38.73
CA SER A 563 12.81 34.24 37.99
C SER A 563 11.83 33.33 37.28
N SER A 564 12.03 33.14 36.00
CA SER A 564 11.30 32.18 35.21
C SER A 564 12.01 30.84 35.17
N SER A 565 11.23 29.76 35.26
CA SER A 565 11.72 28.39 35.08
C SER A 565 11.81 28.00 33.59
N VAL A 566 11.32 28.86 32.70
CA VAL A 566 11.37 28.64 31.22
C VAL A 566 11.91 29.89 30.54
N GLN A 567 12.59 29.71 29.39
CA GLN A 567 13.04 30.83 28.58
C GLN A 567 11.89 31.34 27.72
N TRP A 568 11.85 32.65 27.41
CA TRP A 568 10.94 33.23 26.49
C TRP A 568 11.07 32.58 25.08
N PRO A 569 9.98 32.23 24.40
CA PRO A 569 8.56 32.54 24.64
C PRO A 569 7.80 31.54 25.55
N GLY A 570 8.47 30.66 26.27
CA GLY A 570 7.86 29.68 27.11
C GLY A 570 7.71 28.31 26.42
N VAL A 571 6.73 27.53 26.85
CA VAL A 571 6.44 26.20 26.31
C VAL A 571 5.22 26.22 25.41
N ALA A 572 5.23 25.44 24.33
CA ALA A 572 4.06 25.26 23.50
C ALA A 572 2.94 24.56 24.29
N MET A 573 1.73 25.07 24.18
CA MET A 573 0.57 24.45 24.80
C MET A 573 0.06 23.28 23.95
N THR A 574 -0.55 22.31 24.61
CA THR A 574 -1.18 21.16 23.95
C THR A 574 -2.64 21.46 23.65
N LYS A 575 -3.09 21.18 22.44
CA LYS A 575 -4.50 21.30 22.08
C LYS A 575 -5.32 20.28 22.86
N TYR A 576 -6.28 20.79 23.64
CA TYR A 576 -7.10 19.94 24.49
C TYR A 576 -8.41 19.53 23.81
N LYS A 577 -9.25 20.47 23.41
CA LYS A 577 -10.54 20.25 22.73
C LYS A 577 -10.98 21.53 22.04
N ASP A 578 -11.55 21.42 20.85
CA ASP A 578 -12.06 22.57 20.06
C ASP A 578 -10.99 23.67 19.93
N ASN A 579 -11.21 24.84 20.52
CA ASN A 579 -10.27 25.96 20.55
C ASN A 579 -9.59 26.14 21.92
N ILE A 580 -9.68 25.15 22.80
CA ILE A 580 -9.09 25.17 24.13
C ILE A 580 -7.77 24.41 24.12
N TRP A 581 -6.75 25.03 24.71
CA TRP A 581 -5.40 24.52 24.85
C TRP A 581 -5.04 24.43 26.32
N CYS A 582 -4.15 23.55 26.70
CA CYS A 582 -3.73 23.39 28.09
C CYS A 582 -2.21 23.26 28.22
N ALA A 583 -1.72 23.57 29.43
CA ALA A 583 -0.35 23.32 29.83
C ALA A 583 -0.31 22.97 31.32
N SER A 584 0.60 22.09 31.70
CA SER A 584 0.91 21.76 33.08
C SER A 584 2.16 22.52 33.52
N LEU A 585 2.08 23.24 34.59
CA LEU A 585 3.14 24.11 35.13
C LEU A 585 3.51 23.68 36.53
N PRO A 586 4.80 23.80 36.94
CA PRO A 586 5.16 23.61 38.34
C PRO A 586 4.36 24.54 39.25
N LYS A 587 3.82 24.01 40.32
CA LYS A 587 2.85 24.67 41.27
C LYS A 587 3.36 25.94 41.92
N ASP A 588 4.65 26.13 41.96
CA ASP A 588 5.29 27.32 42.55
C ASP A 588 5.33 28.53 41.60
N ASN A 589 4.88 28.37 40.32
CA ASN A 589 4.73 29.50 39.40
C ASN A 589 3.30 30.05 39.51
N ASP A 590 3.20 31.35 39.78
CA ASP A 590 1.95 32.06 40.06
C ASP A 590 1.62 33.12 39.01
N MET A 591 2.44 33.26 37.96
CA MET A 591 2.28 34.21 36.86
C MET A 591 2.46 33.54 35.50
N CYS A 592 1.73 34.02 34.49
CA CYS A 592 1.90 33.55 33.12
C CYS A 592 1.57 34.63 32.06
N ILE A 593 2.02 34.37 30.84
CA ILE A 593 1.67 35.08 29.61
C ILE A 593 1.34 34.03 28.52
N PHE A 594 0.21 34.17 27.83
CA PHE A 594 -0.08 33.41 26.62
C PHE A 594 0.39 34.18 25.39
N ASN A 595 1.07 33.55 24.47
CA ASN A 595 1.66 34.21 23.29
C ASN A 595 1.67 33.29 22.06
N ASN A 596 2.02 33.86 20.89
CA ASN A 596 2.16 33.13 19.63
C ASN A 596 3.62 32.89 19.23
N ASN A 597 4.37 32.25 20.11
CA ASN A 597 5.82 32.00 19.90
C ASN A 597 6.66 33.28 19.91
N GLY A 598 6.42 34.17 20.87
CA GLY A 598 7.21 35.38 21.13
C GLY A 598 6.77 36.63 20.38
N GLY A 599 5.67 36.55 19.57
CA GLY A 599 5.08 37.71 18.91
C GLY A 599 3.94 38.35 19.73
N SER A 600 2.70 38.28 19.24
CA SER A 600 1.51 38.78 19.96
C SER A 600 1.28 38.04 21.26
N GLN A 601 0.96 38.73 22.35
CA GLN A 601 0.85 38.16 23.70
C GLN A 601 -0.25 38.80 24.51
N THR A 602 -0.68 38.11 25.59
CA THR A 602 -1.49 38.70 26.67
C THR A 602 -0.62 39.57 27.55
N GLY A 603 -1.23 40.38 28.44
CA GLY A 603 -0.51 40.96 29.57
C GLY A 603 -0.12 39.87 30.59
N ASP A 604 0.59 40.32 31.66
CA ASP A 604 0.95 39.49 32.80
C ASP A 604 -0.29 39.03 33.56
N LEU A 605 -0.47 37.75 33.72
CA LEU A 605 -1.64 37.14 34.32
C LEU A 605 -1.26 36.38 35.59
N SER A 606 -1.96 36.66 36.72
CA SER A 606 -1.85 35.82 37.90
C SER A 606 -2.64 34.53 37.72
N ILE A 607 -2.00 33.38 37.95
CA ILE A 607 -2.64 32.06 37.86
C ILE A 607 -3.54 31.83 39.10
N PRO A 608 -4.84 31.64 38.97
CA PRO A 608 -5.73 31.49 40.11
C PRO A 608 -5.57 30.17 40.87
N GLY A 609 -5.09 29.13 40.15
CA GLY A 609 -4.91 27.79 40.69
C GLY A 609 -5.02 26.71 39.61
N ASP A 610 -5.12 25.48 40.08
CA ASP A 610 -5.24 24.30 39.17
C ASP A 610 -6.58 24.26 38.47
N GLY A 611 -6.58 23.96 37.17
CA GLY A 611 -7.76 23.71 36.35
C GLY A 611 -8.48 24.95 35.82
N TYR A 612 -7.98 26.17 36.00
CA TYR A 612 -8.66 27.38 35.55
C TYR A 612 -8.48 27.64 34.05
N LEU A 613 -9.56 28.11 33.40
CA LEU A 613 -9.59 28.51 32.00
C LEU A 613 -9.47 30.03 31.84
N TYR A 614 -8.52 30.48 31.03
CA TYR A 614 -8.44 31.87 30.56
C TYR A 614 -9.14 32.03 29.23
N SER A 615 -10.14 32.88 29.16
CA SER A 615 -10.97 33.13 28.00
C SER A 615 -11.43 34.60 27.98
N ASN A 616 -11.39 35.23 26.78
CA ASN A 616 -11.89 36.60 26.59
C ASN A 616 -11.37 37.61 27.61
N GLY A 617 -10.09 37.53 27.97
CA GLY A 617 -9.44 38.46 28.90
C GLY A 617 -9.70 38.19 30.39
N LYS A 618 -10.28 37.06 30.75
CA LYS A 618 -10.63 36.72 32.15
C LYS A 618 -10.41 35.25 32.45
N TRP A 619 -10.00 34.96 33.69
CA TRP A 619 -10.06 33.61 34.25
C TRP A 619 -11.49 33.19 34.56
N SER A 620 -11.82 31.91 34.43
CA SER A 620 -13.06 31.33 34.90
C SER A 620 -13.22 31.57 36.42
N SER A 621 -14.46 31.58 36.90
CA SER A 621 -14.77 31.79 38.33
C SER A 621 -14.51 30.54 39.19
N SER A 622 -14.28 29.40 38.57
CA SER A 622 -13.98 28.10 39.16
C SER A 622 -13.12 27.29 38.22
N PRO A 623 -12.49 26.20 38.67
CA PRO A 623 -11.81 25.28 37.77
C PRO A 623 -12.69 24.86 36.61
N TYR A 624 -12.10 24.80 35.41
CA TYR A 624 -12.82 24.42 34.19
C TYR A 624 -13.25 22.96 34.27
N VAL A 625 -14.59 22.73 34.24
CA VAL A 625 -15.10 21.37 34.24
C VAL A 625 -15.07 20.86 32.80
N VAL A 626 -14.23 19.87 32.57
CA VAL A 626 -14.13 19.15 31.29
C VAL A 626 -15.50 18.56 30.96
N PRO A 627 -16.12 18.89 29.81
CA PRO A 627 -17.33 18.22 29.39
C PRO A 627 -17.04 16.76 29.13
N THR A 628 -17.38 15.87 30.05
CA THR A 628 -17.45 14.45 29.80
C THR A 628 -18.63 14.19 28.87
N THR A 629 -18.42 13.62 27.71
CA THR A 629 -19.46 13.01 26.90
C THR A 629 -20.14 11.97 27.79
N ALA A 630 -21.37 12.24 28.19
CA ALA A 630 -22.12 11.37 29.08
C ALA A 630 -22.43 10.06 28.37
N THR A 631 -21.69 9.03 28.70
CA THR A 631 -22.10 7.65 28.49
C THR A 631 -23.14 7.37 29.60
N THR A 632 -24.41 7.45 29.26
CA THR A 632 -25.51 7.04 30.16
C THR A 632 -25.50 5.51 30.23
N THR A 633 -24.70 4.98 31.13
CA THR A 633 -24.95 3.64 31.68
C THR A 633 -25.94 3.74 32.81
N THR A 634 -27.21 3.55 32.52
CA THR A 634 -28.21 3.26 33.54
C THR A 634 -28.04 1.83 34.01
N LYS A 635 -27.39 1.67 35.14
CA LYS A 635 -27.37 0.44 35.92
C LYS A 635 -28.78 0.29 36.56
N PRO A 636 -29.49 -0.82 36.38
CA PRO A 636 -30.73 -1.03 37.13
C PRO A 636 -30.40 -1.35 38.59
N THR A 637 -30.88 -0.53 39.49
CA THR A 637 -30.89 -0.77 40.93
C THR A 637 -31.99 -1.77 41.26
N THR A 638 -31.59 -2.94 41.79
CA THR A 638 -32.48 -3.92 42.38
C THR A 638 -33.20 -3.32 43.60
N ALA A 639 -34.52 -3.22 43.54
CA ALA A 639 -35.34 -3.07 44.72
C ALA A 639 -36.29 -4.29 44.81
N THR A 640 -36.04 -5.10 45.82
CA THR A 640 -36.85 -6.22 46.24
C THR A 640 -38.14 -5.69 46.92
N THR A 641 -39.29 -6.11 46.44
CA THR A 641 -40.46 -6.30 47.33
C THR A 641 -41.41 -7.36 46.77
N ALA A 642 -41.81 -8.21 47.63
CA ALA A 642 -42.51 -9.45 47.43
C ALA A 642 -44.03 -9.29 47.32
N THR A 643 -44.66 -10.40 46.92
CA THR A 643 -46.08 -10.86 47.08
C THR A 643 -47.04 -10.26 46.05
N THR A 644 -47.90 -10.97 45.37
CA THR A 644 -48.66 -12.17 45.60
C THR A 644 -49.28 -12.69 44.31
N ALA A 645 -49.49 -13.97 44.24
CA ALA A 645 -50.11 -14.77 43.19
C ALA A 645 -51.57 -14.42 42.91
N THR A 646 -52.00 -14.55 41.67
CA THR A 646 -53.23 -15.23 41.28
C THR A 646 -53.28 -15.52 39.78
N LYS A 647 -53.46 -16.79 39.45
CA LYS A 647 -53.95 -17.37 38.21
C LYS A 647 -55.47 -17.58 38.43
N PRO A 648 -56.39 -17.84 37.49
CA PRO A 648 -56.26 -18.30 36.12
C PRO A 648 -57.29 -17.73 35.11
N THR A 649 -57.28 -18.12 33.87
CA THR A 649 -58.30 -18.87 33.13
C THR A 649 -58.44 -18.48 31.68
N THR A 650 -58.10 -19.42 30.81
CA THR A 650 -58.70 -19.89 29.56
C THR A 650 -59.79 -19.09 28.82
N ALA A 651 -59.65 -19.01 27.51
CA ALA A 651 -60.52 -19.54 26.44
C ALA A 651 -60.20 -18.87 25.11
N THR A 652 -59.70 -19.52 24.08
CA THR A 652 -60.32 -20.32 23.00
C THR A 652 -61.11 -19.52 21.95
N THR A 653 -60.78 -19.90 20.71
CA THR A 653 -61.46 -19.85 19.40
C THR A 653 -61.16 -18.65 18.53
N ALA A 654 -60.54 -18.79 17.40
CA ALA A 654 -60.72 -19.57 16.15
C ALA A 654 -61.40 -18.72 15.04
N THR A 655 -60.78 -18.88 13.83
CA THR A 655 -61.33 -18.72 12.47
C THR A 655 -61.52 -17.25 11.98
N THR A 656 -60.84 -16.88 10.99
CA THR A 656 -60.85 -17.24 9.57
C THR A 656 -59.54 -16.84 8.90
#